data_5fe92ed9135471fe2246edf3fbdbe5bb
#
_entry.id   5fe92ed9135471fe2246edf3fbdbe5bb
#
_cell.length_a   1.000
_cell.length_b   1.000
_cell.length_c   1.000
_cell.angle_alpha   90.00
_cell.angle_beta   90.00
_cell.angle_gamma   90.00
#
_symmetry.space_group_name_H-M   'P 1'
#
loop_
_entity.id
_entity.type
_entity.pdbx_description
1 polymer ?
#
loop_
_entity_poly.entity_id
_entity_poly.type
_entity_poly.pdbx_seq_one_letter_code
_entity_poly.pdbx_strand_id
1 'polypeptide(L)'
;MRNLKRVLSLALASVMLIGMMVVGASAANYDDFSDKDKIVNKEAVSTLVELGVIAGKDDGTYDPTGIVTRAEMAKMICVVLNGGKDPSLGDVTKYSYTDTVGHWAAPYIEYCAIRSIVAGKGDGTFGPNETVTGSQAAKMLLVAAGYQSAIEGFTGANWEVNTNVRANAVGLYDGLDINPSQGLTRDSAAQMVYNILDVEQVTYKYTLVANGDGTFTSVTEIDKTADNKTVLEDKFGAVKVEGVVVANEVADLNSSKKNDNKVLVGSALDAGKTKIVITNGGKDEDQNEYTGTQTFKVSTGLDQLGRTVRLYVKTGSSAANAKVFGSVIVTDDNKVVTDASDDSINSVADDNSLDIVSGTKVATNYADLTDLSSDAAKADGTHGVQKILIDNNDDGDVDYVLLTTYVFGKVTGKSTSSDGSLTVNYSGAATLSVDDKDDVVGFDDVAKNDYVLAAFIGGKLHVQKAESVTGTLDAYTSTSLTVDGTKYTVSAVGCYKSTSDDITPAKGYASKSELDKDATFYLDVNGYIVAVGAPEASAYDYAYVWGSEAGSSIGTDRVKVTLSDGTKATYDLDGDSDIDIEDDGDFEGQIFAYKVSGNEIKLTNPAGKTAEGKTVVFEKGKTTVDGLTTVEGQTKFANKNTVFFYVTLKEKGGIDSVDVYTGYSAAPDVDKEDNASAFAAYNKGGKMVAVAITSKEFNSTDLSDHVFIYKSDSTFNDYIEARGFLAGSAEANTSLKVSDLPSGVEMKEVVDGKIYLYSTDSDGYLKLKEAGDNLITVNGKATNVSSSSVVVKGKEYAVTSKTVLIDNTDNPGTPSATLGAAPEDDDVITYMLVDDDEILMMVIDNTAEETPETPDNVTVTVANGKITLTYTGETAPSVDEQATAVVEKLTALGYTDIDVPASEAGLSADGITAKKGVITYTFTYELKAAE
;
A
#
# COMPACT_ATOMS: atom_id res chain seq x y z
N MET A 1 24.98 14.32 17.60
CA MET A 1 24.84 13.21 16.61
C MET A 1 24.46 11.85 17.23
N ARG A 2 24.81 11.56 18.50
CA ARG A 2 24.46 10.28 19.17
C ARG A 2 22.97 10.17 19.55
N ASN A 3 22.34 11.28 19.91
CA ASN A 3 20.91 11.36 20.29
C ASN A 3 19.97 11.40 19.07
N LEU A 4 20.40 11.96 17.95
CA LEU A 4 19.57 12.03 16.74
C LEU A 4 19.32 10.65 16.10
N LYS A 5 20.29 9.71 16.17
CA LYS A 5 20.11 8.33 15.68
C LYS A 5 19.21 7.49 16.61
N ARG A 6 19.21 7.74 17.92
CA ARG A 6 18.29 7.08 18.88
C ARG A 6 16.85 7.55 18.70
N VAL A 7 16.65 8.86 18.48
CA VAL A 7 15.33 9.44 18.20
C VAL A 7 14.79 8.93 16.86
N LEU A 8 15.64 8.76 15.84
CA LEU A 8 15.20 8.28 14.53
C LEU A 8 14.77 6.80 14.52
N SER A 9 15.46 5.94 15.30
CA SER A 9 15.09 4.52 15.39
C SER A 9 13.83 4.30 16.25
N LEU A 10 13.63 5.10 17.29
CA LEU A 10 12.41 5.07 18.10
C LEU A 10 11.21 5.68 17.37
N ALA A 11 11.41 6.75 16.61
CA ALA A 11 10.36 7.33 15.77
C ALA A 11 9.88 6.34 14.68
N LEU A 12 10.79 5.54 14.11
CA LEU A 12 10.43 4.52 13.14
C LEU A 12 9.63 3.36 13.77
N ALA A 13 10.00 2.94 14.99
CA ALA A 13 9.27 1.89 15.72
C ALA A 13 7.87 2.34 16.17
N SER A 14 7.71 3.61 16.57
CA SER A 14 6.38 4.14 16.94
C SER A 14 5.47 4.31 15.73
N VAL A 15 6.01 4.62 14.55
CA VAL A 15 5.25 4.73 13.30
C VAL A 15 4.74 3.36 12.82
N MET A 16 5.50 2.27 13.03
CA MET A 16 5.05 0.91 12.69
C MET A 16 3.91 0.39 13.59
N LEU A 17 3.84 0.81 14.84
CA LEU A 17 2.73 0.43 15.75
C LEU A 17 1.40 1.13 15.40
N ILE A 18 1.46 2.30 14.76
CA ILE A 18 0.27 3.09 14.38
C ILE A 18 -0.37 2.55 13.09
N GLY A 19 0.40 1.87 12.25
CA GLY A 19 -0.05 1.40 10.93
C GLY A 19 -0.99 0.19 10.91
N MET A 20 -1.26 -0.47 12.06
CA MET A 20 -2.01 -1.73 12.09
C MET A 20 -3.44 -1.65 12.68
N MET A 21 -3.99 -0.47 12.89
CA MET A 21 -5.32 -0.36 13.48
C MET A 21 -6.23 0.62 12.76
N VAL A 22 -6.68 0.33 11.56
CA VAL A 22 -8.00 0.81 11.11
C VAL A 22 -8.60 -0.17 10.11
N VAL A 23 -9.56 -0.96 10.55
CA VAL A 23 -10.57 -1.56 9.69
C VAL A 23 -11.92 -0.94 10.06
N GLY A 24 -12.22 0.15 9.42
CA GLY A 24 -13.53 0.79 9.49
C GLY A 24 -13.63 1.77 8.33
N ALA A 25 -14.49 1.47 7.36
CA ALA A 25 -14.78 2.37 6.25
C ALA A 25 -15.35 3.69 6.78
N SER A 26 -14.54 4.70 6.94
CA SER A 26 -14.94 6.08 7.11
C SER A 26 -13.95 7.01 6.41
N ALA A 27 -14.41 8.22 6.13
CA ALA A 27 -13.67 9.28 5.42
C ALA A 27 -12.17 9.29 5.75
N ALA A 28 -11.35 9.62 4.77
CA ALA A 28 -9.90 9.72 4.91
C ALA A 28 -9.52 10.32 6.26
N ASN A 29 -8.74 9.59 7.04
CA ASN A 29 -8.21 10.06 8.31
C ASN A 29 -6.87 10.76 8.03
N TYR A 30 -6.47 11.72 8.87
CA TYR A 30 -5.14 12.35 8.82
C TYR A 30 -4.01 11.32 8.74
N ASP A 31 -4.12 10.22 9.49
CA ASP A 31 -3.12 9.17 9.55
C ASP A 31 -2.95 8.37 8.25
N ASP A 32 -3.93 8.43 7.35
CA ASP A 32 -3.88 7.75 6.06
C ASP A 32 -3.03 8.48 5.02
N PHE A 33 -2.65 9.75 5.28
CA PHE A 33 -1.82 10.49 4.33
C PHE A 33 -0.38 9.97 4.31
N SER A 34 0.08 9.55 3.14
CA SER A 34 1.43 9.03 2.95
C SER A 34 2.54 10.07 3.19
N ASP A 35 2.21 11.36 3.13
CA ASP A 35 3.10 12.50 3.35
C ASP A 35 2.81 13.27 4.66
N LYS A 36 2.10 12.65 5.61
CA LYS A 36 1.71 13.29 6.89
C LYS A 36 2.90 13.86 7.69
N ASP A 37 4.07 13.26 7.57
CA ASP A 37 5.28 13.73 8.26
C ASP A 37 5.75 15.10 7.76
N LYS A 38 5.32 15.53 6.57
CA LYS A 38 5.63 16.84 5.99
C LYS A 38 4.64 17.93 6.39
N ILE A 39 3.55 17.57 7.04
CA ILE A 39 2.53 18.49 7.51
C ILE A 39 3.06 19.21 8.76
N VAL A 40 3.12 20.54 8.70
CA VAL A 40 3.57 21.38 9.82
C VAL A 40 2.39 21.65 10.77
N ASN A 41 1.24 22.04 10.23
CA ASN A 41 0.04 22.41 10.98
C ASN A 41 -0.86 21.19 11.24
N LYS A 42 -0.32 20.19 11.94
CA LYS A 42 -0.95 18.85 12.11
C LYS A 42 -2.34 18.91 12.71
N GLU A 43 -2.52 19.70 13.79
CA GLU A 43 -3.82 19.82 14.46
C GLU A 43 -4.87 20.44 13.53
N ALA A 44 -4.52 21.50 12.80
CA ALA A 44 -5.41 22.14 11.85
C ALA A 44 -5.85 21.19 10.74
N VAL A 45 -4.91 20.47 10.11
CA VAL A 45 -5.21 19.52 9.04
C VAL A 45 -6.05 18.37 9.58
N SER A 46 -5.68 17.78 10.73
CA SER A 46 -6.44 16.68 11.35
C SER A 46 -7.88 17.12 11.65
N THR A 47 -8.05 18.28 12.29
CA THR A 47 -9.38 18.82 12.62
C THR A 47 -10.24 19.04 11.38
N LEU A 48 -9.70 19.63 10.33
CA LEU A 48 -10.48 19.94 9.13
C LEU A 48 -10.84 18.68 8.32
N VAL A 49 -10.01 17.63 8.41
CA VAL A 49 -10.34 16.30 7.86
C VAL A 49 -11.52 15.71 8.63
N GLU A 50 -11.46 15.68 9.96
CA GLU A 50 -12.52 15.15 10.81
C GLU A 50 -13.84 15.92 10.68
N LEU A 51 -13.78 17.23 10.50
CA LEU A 51 -14.93 18.08 10.22
C LEU A 51 -15.44 17.96 8.78
N GLY A 52 -14.74 17.23 7.91
CA GLY A 52 -15.10 17.05 6.50
C GLY A 52 -14.88 18.26 5.61
N VAL A 53 -14.05 19.23 6.04
CA VAL A 53 -13.78 20.49 5.31
C VAL A 53 -12.73 20.27 4.22
N ILE A 54 -11.74 19.46 4.49
CA ILE A 54 -10.67 19.12 3.55
C ILE A 54 -10.53 17.60 3.42
N ALA A 55 -9.89 17.16 2.34
CA ALA A 55 -9.56 15.76 2.10
C ALA A 55 -8.16 15.68 1.44
N GLY A 56 -7.58 14.49 1.45
CA GLY A 56 -6.40 14.17 0.65
C GLY A 56 -6.66 14.17 -0.84
N LYS A 57 -5.61 13.94 -1.60
CA LYS A 57 -5.66 13.71 -3.05
C LYS A 57 -5.94 12.23 -3.35
N ASP A 58 -6.30 11.94 -4.60
CA ASP A 58 -6.59 10.57 -5.06
C ASP A 58 -5.36 9.63 -4.97
N ASP A 59 -4.14 10.18 -4.92
CA ASP A 59 -2.89 9.45 -4.75
C ASP A 59 -2.52 9.14 -3.27
N GLY A 60 -3.43 9.41 -2.33
CA GLY A 60 -3.23 9.18 -0.90
C GLY A 60 -2.33 10.22 -0.20
N THR A 61 -1.95 11.31 -0.88
CA THR A 61 -1.19 12.42 -0.27
C THR A 61 -2.11 13.54 0.19
N TYR A 62 -1.63 14.37 1.13
CA TYR A 62 -2.22 15.67 1.47
C TYR A 62 -1.61 16.79 0.61
N ASP A 63 -0.33 16.68 0.26
CA ASP A 63 0.48 17.70 -0.44
C ASP A 63 0.55 19.05 0.31
N PRO A 64 1.15 19.10 1.51
CA PRO A 64 1.13 20.29 2.38
C PRO A 64 1.79 21.52 1.73
N THR A 65 2.75 21.34 0.84
CA THR A 65 3.46 22.40 0.11
C THR A 65 2.77 22.84 -1.17
N GLY A 66 1.76 22.11 -1.62
CA GLY A 66 0.96 22.47 -2.77
C GLY A 66 0.30 23.83 -2.60
N ILE A 67 0.21 24.59 -3.67
CA ILE A 67 -0.34 25.97 -3.66
C ILE A 67 -1.86 25.93 -3.81
N VAL A 68 -2.58 26.68 -2.98
CA VAL A 68 -4.05 26.79 -3.04
C VAL A 68 -4.48 27.86 -4.04
N THR A 69 -5.41 27.49 -4.91
CA THR A 69 -6.04 28.41 -5.83
C THR A 69 -7.21 29.18 -5.19
N ARG A 70 -7.59 30.29 -5.80
CA ARG A 70 -8.75 31.08 -5.36
C ARG A 70 -10.07 30.29 -5.46
N ALA A 71 -10.15 29.36 -6.43
CA ALA A 71 -11.30 28.46 -6.59
C ALA A 71 -11.38 27.42 -5.47
N GLU A 72 -10.26 26.81 -5.09
CA GLU A 72 -10.20 25.85 -4.00
C GLU A 72 -10.53 26.49 -2.65
N MET A 73 -10.03 27.70 -2.41
CA MET A 73 -10.37 28.46 -1.20
C MET A 73 -11.87 28.77 -1.14
N ALA A 74 -12.51 29.13 -2.26
CA ALA A 74 -13.95 29.37 -2.32
C ALA A 74 -14.74 28.08 -2.00
N LYS A 75 -14.29 26.91 -2.49
CA LYS A 75 -14.91 25.62 -2.14
C LYS A 75 -14.78 25.33 -0.64
N MET A 76 -13.59 25.44 -0.07
CA MET A 76 -13.37 25.20 1.37
C MET A 76 -14.33 26.08 2.23
N ILE A 77 -14.45 27.35 1.92
CA ILE A 77 -15.36 28.24 2.62
C ILE A 77 -16.83 27.80 2.48
N CYS A 78 -17.27 27.37 1.29
CA CYS A 78 -18.61 26.84 1.11
C CYS A 78 -18.86 25.59 1.98
N VAL A 79 -17.88 24.71 2.11
CA VAL A 79 -17.98 23.51 2.96
C VAL A 79 -18.04 23.91 4.44
N VAL A 80 -17.21 24.85 4.91
CA VAL A 80 -17.28 25.38 6.28
C VAL A 80 -18.65 25.95 6.58
N LEU A 81 -19.16 26.83 5.69
CA LEU A 81 -20.47 27.46 5.87
C LEU A 81 -21.65 26.48 5.83
N ASN A 82 -21.43 25.27 5.30
CA ASN A 82 -22.39 24.17 5.26
C ASN A 82 -22.12 23.08 6.31
N GLY A 83 -21.33 23.39 7.34
CA GLY A 83 -21.09 22.49 8.47
C GLY A 83 -20.34 21.21 8.12
N GLY A 84 -19.30 21.33 7.27
CA GLY A 84 -18.41 20.23 6.89
C GLY A 84 -18.95 19.33 5.80
N LYS A 85 -20.01 19.72 5.12
CA LYS A 85 -20.56 18.96 3.99
C LYS A 85 -20.42 19.73 2.70
N ASP A 86 -20.03 19.07 1.64
CA ASP A 86 -20.02 19.68 0.33
C ASP A 86 -21.47 20.07 -0.05
N PRO A 87 -21.76 21.37 -0.25
CA PRO A 87 -23.12 21.80 -0.49
C PRO A 87 -23.57 21.38 -1.89
N SER A 88 -24.80 20.85 -1.99
CA SER A 88 -25.44 20.63 -3.31
C SER A 88 -25.87 21.97 -3.89
N LEU A 89 -24.98 22.56 -4.68
CA LEU A 89 -25.22 23.80 -5.41
C LEU A 89 -25.77 23.45 -6.81
N GLY A 90 -26.83 24.13 -7.23
CA GLY A 90 -27.40 23.95 -8.57
C GLY A 90 -26.46 24.48 -9.67
N ASP A 91 -26.87 24.22 -10.93
CA ASP A 91 -26.14 24.73 -12.08
C ASP A 91 -26.17 26.26 -12.13
N VAL A 92 -25.02 26.84 -12.50
CA VAL A 92 -24.91 28.30 -12.63
C VAL A 92 -25.55 28.73 -13.95
N THR A 93 -26.60 29.51 -13.83
CA THR A 93 -27.32 30.09 -15.00
C THR A 93 -26.90 31.53 -15.32
N LYS A 94 -26.28 32.21 -14.38
CA LYS A 94 -25.74 33.55 -14.49
C LYS A 94 -24.42 33.67 -13.77
N TYR A 95 -23.40 34.11 -14.46
CA TYR A 95 -22.02 34.19 -13.92
C TYR A 95 -21.70 35.63 -13.55
N SER A 96 -21.15 35.82 -12.34
CA SER A 96 -20.64 37.11 -11.85
C SER A 96 -19.31 37.47 -12.51
N TYR A 97 -18.56 36.46 -12.98
CA TYR A 97 -17.24 36.63 -13.59
C TYR A 97 -17.16 35.87 -14.94
N THR A 98 -16.48 36.47 -15.93
CA THR A 98 -16.41 35.92 -17.29
C THR A 98 -15.53 34.66 -17.42
N ASP A 99 -14.52 34.53 -16.56
CA ASP A 99 -13.53 33.44 -16.55
C ASP A 99 -13.93 32.23 -15.69
N THR A 100 -15.12 32.25 -15.09
CA THR A 100 -15.67 31.12 -14.34
C THR A 100 -16.63 30.26 -15.13
N VAL A 101 -16.95 30.67 -16.37
CA VAL A 101 -17.86 29.92 -17.25
C VAL A 101 -17.26 28.56 -17.59
N GLY A 102 -17.97 27.48 -17.26
CA GLY A 102 -17.50 26.11 -17.47
C GLY A 102 -16.40 25.62 -16.51
N HIS A 103 -15.99 26.44 -15.54
CA HIS A 103 -15.04 26.03 -14.52
C HIS A 103 -15.73 25.15 -13.47
N TRP A 104 -15.07 24.09 -13.00
CA TRP A 104 -15.62 23.14 -12.01
C TRP A 104 -16.10 23.83 -10.73
N ALA A 105 -15.43 24.90 -10.30
CA ALA A 105 -15.75 25.64 -9.08
C ALA A 105 -16.76 26.76 -9.28
N ALA A 106 -17.32 26.94 -10.48
CA ALA A 106 -18.28 28.03 -10.76
C ALA A 106 -19.43 28.13 -9.73
N PRO A 107 -20.09 27.04 -9.31
CA PRO A 107 -21.15 27.11 -8.29
C PRO A 107 -20.66 27.68 -6.95
N TYR A 108 -19.49 27.28 -6.50
CA TYR A 108 -18.89 27.76 -5.24
C TYR A 108 -18.49 29.23 -5.32
N ILE A 109 -17.92 29.64 -6.44
CA ILE A 109 -17.53 31.02 -6.69
C ILE A 109 -18.77 31.93 -6.73
N GLU A 110 -19.84 31.51 -7.42
CA GLU A 110 -21.10 32.26 -7.46
C GLU A 110 -21.77 32.35 -6.08
N TYR A 111 -21.77 31.23 -5.31
CA TYR A 111 -22.25 31.24 -3.94
C TYR A 111 -21.52 32.28 -3.09
N CYS A 112 -20.20 32.33 -3.19
CA CYS A 112 -19.36 33.29 -2.47
C CYS A 112 -19.52 34.71 -3.02
N ALA A 113 -19.69 34.91 -4.33
CA ALA A 113 -19.88 36.21 -4.95
C ALA A 113 -21.20 36.89 -4.52
N ILE A 114 -22.31 36.13 -4.55
CA ILE A 114 -23.63 36.62 -4.10
C ILE A 114 -23.60 37.08 -2.63
N ARG A 115 -22.78 36.45 -1.80
CA ARG A 115 -22.57 36.79 -0.39
C ARG A 115 -21.46 37.81 -0.12
N SER A 116 -20.88 38.35 -1.20
CA SER A 116 -19.74 39.27 -1.14
C SER A 116 -18.49 38.71 -0.42
N ILE A 117 -18.40 37.40 -0.25
CA ILE A 117 -17.25 36.70 0.33
C ILE A 117 -16.03 36.82 -0.60
N VAL A 118 -16.27 36.72 -1.91
CA VAL A 118 -15.23 36.91 -2.92
C VAL A 118 -15.45 38.18 -3.72
N ALA A 119 -14.36 38.75 -4.19
CA ALA A 119 -14.36 39.87 -5.12
C ALA A 119 -13.55 39.51 -6.37
N GLY A 120 -14.00 40.02 -7.53
CA GLY A 120 -13.22 39.92 -8.76
C GLY A 120 -12.05 40.90 -8.78
N LYS A 121 -11.30 40.86 -9.87
CA LYS A 121 -10.06 41.65 -10.09
C LYS A 121 -10.36 43.09 -10.55
N GLY A 122 -11.62 43.44 -10.76
CA GLY A 122 -12.04 44.76 -11.24
C GLY A 122 -12.17 44.86 -12.76
N ASP A 123 -11.74 43.87 -13.51
CA ASP A 123 -11.83 43.73 -14.97
C ASP A 123 -12.95 42.78 -15.45
N GLY A 124 -13.78 42.31 -14.51
CA GLY A 124 -14.85 41.35 -14.77
C GLY A 124 -14.40 39.89 -14.65
N THR A 125 -13.17 39.64 -14.24
CA THR A 125 -12.64 38.28 -14.00
C THR A 125 -12.48 37.99 -12.51
N PHE A 126 -12.43 36.69 -12.15
CA PHE A 126 -12.16 36.18 -10.78
C PHE A 126 -10.73 35.68 -10.62
N GLY A 127 -10.18 35.02 -11.63
CA GLY A 127 -8.89 34.33 -11.56
C GLY A 127 -9.00 33.00 -10.81
N PRO A 128 -9.88 32.03 -11.21
CA PRO A 128 -10.14 30.83 -10.42
C PRO A 128 -8.90 29.96 -10.20
N ASN A 129 -8.02 29.90 -11.18
CA ASN A 129 -6.78 29.09 -11.12
C ASN A 129 -5.57 29.88 -10.60
N GLU A 130 -5.75 31.15 -10.26
CA GLU A 130 -4.68 31.95 -9.65
C GLU A 130 -4.52 31.57 -8.18
N THR A 131 -3.29 31.61 -7.72
CA THR A 131 -2.96 31.39 -6.31
C THR A 131 -3.67 32.40 -5.42
N VAL A 132 -4.28 31.93 -4.32
CA VAL A 132 -4.84 32.82 -3.30
C VAL A 132 -3.74 33.30 -2.36
N THR A 133 -3.65 34.62 -2.14
CA THR A 133 -2.72 35.19 -1.14
C THR A 133 -3.32 35.12 0.26
N GLY A 134 -2.47 35.19 1.30
CA GLY A 134 -2.91 35.23 2.69
C GLY A 134 -3.91 36.35 2.96
N SER A 135 -3.66 37.57 2.47
CA SER A 135 -4.59 38.70 2.60
C SER A 135 -5.92 38.49 1.88
N GLN A 136 -5.90 37.83 0.70
CA GLN A 136 -7.13 37.48 -0.01
C GLN A 136 -7.94 36.41 0.74
N ALA A 137 -7.28 35.35 1.23
CA ALA A 137 -7.93 34.31 2.04
C ALA A 137 -8.49 34.89 3.33
N ALA A 138 -7.73 35.76 4.04
CA ALA A 138 -8.19 36.44 5.25
C ALA A 138 -9.46 37.25 4.99
N LYS A 139 -9.49 38.06 3.91
CA LYS A 139 -10.69 38.80 3.55
C LYS A 139 -11.89 37.87 3.31
N MET A 140 -11.69 36.75 2.55
CA MET A 140 -12.76 35.78 2.26
C MET A 140 -13.30 35.17 3.56
N LEU A 141 -12.43 34.75 4.47
CA LEU A 141 -12.80 34.14 5.76
C LEU A 141 -13.49 35.13 6.70
N LEU A 142 -12.97 36.36 6.85
CA LEU A 142 -13.59 37.39 7.66
C LEU A 142 -15.01 37.73 7.15
N VAL A 143 -15.18 37.89 5.84
CA VAL A 143 -16.52 38.14 5.29
C VAL A 143 -17.45 36.93 5.50
N ALA A 144 -16.95 35.71 5.40
CA ALA A 144 -17.70 34.50 5.73
C ALA A 144 -18.15 34.49 7.22
N ALA A 145 -17.36 35.07 8.14
CA ALA A 145 -17.69 35.26 9.56
C ALA A 145 -18.59 36.48 9.83
N GLY A 146 -19.09 37.18 8.76
CA GLY A 146 -20.04 38.29 8.92
C GLY A 146 -19.43 39.68 8.86
N TYR A 147 -18.12 39.83 8.75
CA TYR A 147 -17.49 41.16 8.62
C TYR A 147 -17.87 41.79 7.29
N GLN A 148 -18.38 43.04 7.33
CA GLN A 148 -18.80 43.76 6.13
C GLN A 148 -17.65 44.57 5.53
N SER A 149 -17.24 44.20 4.31
CA SER A 149 -16.11 44.84 3.62
C SER A 149 -16.17 46.36 3.54
N ALA A 150 -17.36 46.93 3.40
CA ALA A 150 -17.53 48.40 3.33
C ALA A 150 -17.31 49.09 4.69
N ILE A 151 -17.70 48.46 5.80
CA ILE A 151 -17.56 49.00 7.16
C ILE A 151 -16.12 48.82 7.62
N GLU A 152 -15.56 47.65 7.42
CA GLU A 152 -14.20 47.29 7.85
C GLU A 152 -13.08 47.86 6.95
N GLY A 153 -13.47 48.49 5.83
CA GLY A 153 -12.49 49.04 4.87
C GLY A 153 -11.72 47.99 4.08
N PHE A 154 -12.30 46.79 3.84
CA PHE A 154 -11.70 45.74 3.03
C PHE A 154 -11.85 46.01 1.53
N THR A 155 -12.03 47.30 1.16
CA THR A 155 -12.14 47.78 -0.19
C THR A 155 -11.28 49.02 -0.41
N GLY A 156 -11.00 49.38 -1.68
CA GLY A 156 -10.16 50.53 -2.04
C GLY A 156 -8.66 50.30 -1.82
N ALA A 157 -7.87 51.39 -1.77
CA ALA A 157 -6.41 51.30 -1.80
C ALA A 157 -5.79 50.62 -0.54
N ASN A 158 -6.45 50.73 0.60
CA ASN A 158 -5.93 50.19 1.86
C ASN A 158 -6.56 48.84 2.25
N TRP A 159 -7.26 48.18 1.35
CA TRP A 159 -8.02 46.95 1.64
C TRP A 159 -7.16 45.86 2.31
N GLU A 160 -5.95 45.68 1.81
CA GLU A 160 -5.03 44.65 2.30
C GLU A 160 -4.56 44.92 3.72
N VAL A 161 -4.16 46.17 4.00
CA VAL A 161 -3.74 46.59 5.36
C VAL A 161 -4.87 46.42 6.37
N ASN A 162 -6.07 46.90 6.03
CA ASN A 162 -7.22 46.81 6.93
C ASN A 162 -7.64 45.35 7.15
N THR A 163 -7.58 44.52 6.13
CA THR A 163 -7.86 43.07 6.23
C THR A 163 -6.86 42.42 7.16
N ASN A 164 -5.56 42.64 6.96
CA ASN A 164 -4.52 42.00 7.77
C ASN A 164 -4.54 42.45 9.23
N VAL A 165 -4.84 43.72 9.48
CA VAL A 165 -5.04 44.24 10.88
C VAL A 165 -6.21 43.50 11.54
N ARG A 166 -7.34 43.35 10.86
CA ARG A 166 -8.48 42.65 11.41
C ARG A 166 -8.20 41.16 11.59
N ALA A 167 -7.60 40.52 10.58
CA ALA A 167 -7.22 39.11 10.61
C ALA A 167 -6.31 38.79 11.81
N ASN A 168 -5.31 39.64 12.04
CA ASN A 168 -4.42 39.48 13.19
C ASN A 168 -5.15 39.71 14.52
N ALA A 169 -6.07 40.69 14.59
CA ALA A 169 -6.83 41.01 15.80
C ALA A 169 -7.80 39.91 16.24
N VAL A 170 -8.21 39.04 15.33
CA VAL A 170 -9.10 37.89 15.63
C VAL A 170 -8.37 36.52 15.59
N GLY A 171 -7.04 36.52 15.59
CA GLY A 171 -6.23 35.30 15.63
C GLY A 171 -6.21 34.50 14.33
N LEU A 172 -6.64 35.08 13.19
CA LEU A 172 -6.70 34.31 11.94
C LEU A 172 -5.34 33.89 11.40
N TYR A 173 -4.26 34.57 11.83
CA TYR A 173 -2.88 34.24 11.48
C TYR A 173 -2.12 33.51 12.60
N ASP A 174 -2.77 33.15 13.70
CA ASP A 174 -2.10 32.47 14.80
C ASP A 174 -1.53 31.12 14.33
N GLY A 175 -0.33 30.81 14.78
CA GLY A 175 0.41 29.60 14.37
C GLY A 175 1.03 29.67 12.97
N LEU A 176 0.95 30.81 12.26
CA LEU A 176 1.46 30.97 10.90
C LEU A 176 2.66 31.93 10.84
N ASP A 177 3.73 31.48 10.21
CA ASP A 177 4.86 32.33 9.78
C ASP A 177 4.80 32.53 8.26
N ILE A 178 3.91 33.43 7.82
CA ILE A 178 3.67 33.71 6.40
C ILE A 178 3.80 35.20 6.07
N ASN A 179 4.14 35.49 4.82
CA ASN A 179 3.91 36.83 4.26
C ASN A 179 2.52 36.85 3.63
N PRO A 180 1.57 37.65 4.22
CA PRO A 180 0.18 37.65 3.74
C PRO A 180 -0.01 38.10 2.31
N SER A 181 0.95 38.78 1.69
CA SER A 181 0.89 39.18 0.28
C SER A 181 1.35 38.08 -0.68
N GLN A 182 1.80 36.95 -0.17
CA GLN A 182 2.22 35.80 -0.97
C GLN A 182 1.14 34.71 -0.99
N GLY A 183 1.28 33.78 -1.96
CA GLY A 183 0.40 32.65 -2.12
C GLY A 183 0.47 31.70 -0.93
N LEU A 184 -0.66 31.12 -0.56
CA LEU A 184 -0.77 30.13 0.51
C LEU A 184 -0.48 28.73 0.01
N THR A 185 0.25 27.96 0.81
CA THR A 185 0.30 26.51 0.68
C THR A 185 -0.98 25.87 1.23
N ARG A 186 -1.24 24.61 0.90
CA ARG A 186 -2.38 23.85 1.44
C ARG A 186 -2.33 23.77 2.98
N ASP A 187 -1.13 23.60 3.55
CA ASP A 187 -0.90 23.54 4.98
C ASP A 187 -1.23 24.88 5.67
N SER A 188 -0.72 26.00 5.14
CA SER A 188 -1.02 27.33 5.68
C SER A 188 -2.49 27.74 5.49
N ALA A 189 -3.11 27.35 4.37
CA ALA A 189 -4.53 27.61 4.16
C ALA A 189 -5.40 26.80 5.14
N ALA A 190 -5.02 25.56 5.44
CA ALA A 190 -5.69 24.77 6.46
C ALA A 190 -5.62 25.43 7.84
N GLN A 191 -4.45 25.95 8.24
CA GLN A 191 -4.33 26.66 9.51
C GLN A 191 -5.25 27.87 9.57
N MET A 192 -5.35 28.69 8.52
CA MET A 192 -6.27 29.81 8.46
C MET A 192 -7.73 29.39 8.56
N VAL A 193 -8.11 28.30 7.87
CA VAL A 193 -9.48 27.74 7.93
C VAL A 193 -9.78 27.10 9.29
N TYR A 194 -8.79 26.56 9.96
CA TYR A 194 -8.90 26.09 11.33
C TYR A 194 -9.12 27.25 12.30
N ASN A 195 -8.33 28.32 12.18
CA ASN A 195 -8.42 29.48 13.05
C ASN A 195 -9.77 30.21 12.96
N ILE A 196 -10.39 30.22 11.76
CA ILE A 196 -11.71 30.88 11.60
C ILE A 196 -12.82 30.15 12.37
N LEU A 197 -12.65 28.86 12.72
CA LEU A 197 -13.66 28.12 13.49
C LEU A 197 -13.92 28.74 14.87
N ASP A 198 -12.90 29.34 15.46
CA ASP A 198 -12.97 30.01 16.78
C ASP A 198 -13.32 31.50 16.71
N VAL A 199 -13.41 32.05 15.52
CA VAL A 199 -13.79 33.46 15.36
C VAL A 199 -15.30 33.64 15.57
N GLU A 200 -15.66 34.52 16.46
CA GLU A 200 -17.05 34.92 16.65
C GLU A 200 -17.63 35.54 15.37
N GLN A 201 -18.81 35.13 14.99
CA GLN A 201 -19.52 35.76 13.90
C GLN A 201 -20.02 37.14 14.35
N VAL A 202 -19.93 38.12 13.44
CA VAL A 202 -20.26 39.51 13.79
C VAL A 202 -21.54 39.96 13.11
N THR A 203 -22.32 40.73 13.84
CA THR A 203 -23.42 41.56 13.36
C THR A 203 -23.12 43.01 13.62
N TYR A 204 -23.81 43.90 12.93
CA TYR A 204 -23.61 45.36 13.12
C TYR A 204 -24.90 46.03 13.57
N LYS A 205 -24.76 46.95 14.52
CA LYS A 205 -25.83 47.89 14.90
C LYS A 205 -25.54 49.28 14.37
N TYR A 206 -26.60 49.94 14.06
CA TYR A 206 -26.62 51.34 13.58
C TYR A 206 -27.20 52.22 14.65
N THR A 207 -26.41 53.12 15.17
CA THR A 207 -26.82 54.05 16.21
C THR A 207 -26.81 55.49 15.66
N LEU A 208 -27.90 56.18 15.84
CA LEU A 208 -27.93 57.63 15.54
C LEU A 208 -27.44 58.42 16.74
N VAL A 209 -26.37 59.14 16.57
CA VAL A 209 -25.76 60.00 17.57
C VAL A 209 -26.13 61.45 17.23
N ALA A 210 -26.78 62.13 18.18
CA ALA A 210 -27.15 63.55 18.00
C ALA A 210 -25.90 64.39 18.03
N ASN A 211 -25.71 65.26 17.06
CA ASN A 211 -24.66 66.26 17.04
C ASN A 211 -25.12 67.54 17.81
N GLY A 212 -24.20 68.31 18.31
CA GLY A 212 -24.54 69.53 19.04
C GLY A 212 -25.18 70.64 18.21
N ASP A 213 -25.29 70.43 16.88
CA ASP A 213 -25.94 71.39 15.93
C ASP A 213 -27.36 70.93 15.49
N GLY A 214 -27.92 69.93 16.18
CA GLY A 214 -29.24 69.39 15.88
C GLY A 214 -29.28 68.36 14.73
N THR A 215 -28.16 68.06 14.18
CA THR A 215 -28.05 66.96 13.15
C THR A 215 -27.75 65.59 13.83
N PHE A 216 -27.93 64.50 13.09
CA PHE A 216 -27.61 63.15 13.59
C PHE A 216 -26.54 62.56 12.67
N THR A 217 -25.57 61.88 13.31
CA THR A 217 -24.59 61.05 12.63
C THR A 217 -24.94 59.59 12.86
N SER A 218 -25.03 58.79 11.77
CA SER A 218 -25.15 57.33 11.90
C SER A 218 -23.78 56.76 12.22
N VAL A 219 -23.65 56.07 13.33
CA VAL A 219 -22.48 55.32 13.72
C VAL A 219 -22.80 53.85 13.59
N THR A 220 -21.94 53.16 12.85
CA THR A 220 -22.02 51.70 12.63
C THR A 220 -20.91 51.07 13.44
N GLU A 221 -21.25 50.14 14.32
CA GLU A 221 -20.30 49.38 15.12
C GLU A 221 -20.72 47.92 15.24
N ILE A 222 -19.76 47.03 15.54
CA ILE A 222 -20.06 45.63 15.85
C ILE A 222 -21.03 45.57 17.02
N ASP A 223 -22.09 44.80 16.90
CA ASP A 223 -23.09 44.63 17.96
C ASP A 223 -22.58 43.69 19.04
N LYS A 224 -21.96 44.20 20.04
CA LYS A 224 -21.47 43.45 21.21
C LYS A 224 -22.54 42.95 22.15
N THR A 225 -23.81 43.29 21.90
CA THR A 225 -24.96 42.81 22.68
C THR A 225 -25.67 41.63 21.97
N ALA A 226 -25.28 41.34 20.75
CA ALA A 226 -25.72 40.16 20.06
C ALA A 226 -25.09 38.90 20.68
N ASP A 227 -25.81 37.81 20.67
CA ASP A 227 -25.29 36.49 21.05
C ASP A 227 -24.44 35.98 19.89
N ASN A 228 -23.17 36.39 19.87
CA ASN A 228 -22.25 36.06 18.79
C ASN A 228 -21.66 34.68 19.04
N LYS A 229 -22.02 33.73 18.13
CA LYS A 229 -21.46 32.40 18.15
C LYS A 229 -20.18 32.35 17.31
N THR A 230 -19.29 31.48 17.68
CA THR A 230 -18.15 31.15 16.81
C THR A 230 -18.64 30.49 15.50
N VAL A 231 -17.79 30.48 14.47
CA VAL A 231 -18.11 29.77 13.24
C VAL A 231 -18.36 28.28 13.49
N LEU A 232 -17.63 27.66 14.44
CA LEU A 232 -17.83 26.27 14.84
C LEU A 232 -19.24 26.07 15.44
N GLU A 233 -19.64 26.92 16.37
CA GLU A 233 -20.95 26.83 17.03
C GLU A 233 -22.10 27.04 16.05
N ASP A 234 -22.00 28.09 15.21
CA ASP A 234 -23.11 28.45 14.31
C ASP A 234 -23.21 27.48 13.08
N LYS A 235 -22.07 27.13 12.43
CA LYS A 235 -22.12 26.36 11.19
C LYS A 235 -22.16 24.86 11.41
N PHE A 236 -21.47 24.36 12.45
CA PHE A 236 -21.44 22.93 12.77
C PHE A 236 -22.42 22.58 13.90
N GLY A 237 -22.90 23.56 14.68
CA GLY A 237 -23.65 23.35 15.91
C GLY A 237 -22.81 22.53 16.91
N ALA A 238 -21.51 22.80 16.99
CA ALA A 238 -20.55 22.00 17.75
C ALA A 238 -19.78 22.87 18.74
N VAL A 239 -19.36 22.23 19.81
CA VAL A 239 -18.44 22.79 20.80
C VAL A 239 -17.21 21.91 20.91
N LYS A 240 -16.11 22.50 21.39
CA LYS A 240 -14.88 21.76 21.72
C LYS A 240 -15.02 21.19 23.11
N VAL A 241 -14.77 19.89 23.26
CA VAL A 241 -14.70 19.22 24.57
C VAL A 241 -13.34 18.58 24.68
N GLU A 242 -12.57 18.99 25.67
CA GLU A 242 -11.21 18.48 25.87
C GLU A 242 -11.16 17.59 27.11
N GLY A 243 -10.29 16.59 27.05
CA GLY A 243 -10.09 15.71 28.19
C GLY A 243 -9.14 14.56 27.86
N VAL A 244 -8.73 13.88 28.92
CA VAL A 244 -7.79 12.77 28.84
C VAL A 244 -8.51 11.48 28.49
N VAL A 245 -8.07 10.77 27.47
CA VAL A 245 -8.61 9.46 27.08
C VAL A 245 -8.19 8.41 28.09
N VAL A 246 -9.16 7.81 28.79
CA VAL A 246 -8.90 6.76 29.79
C VAL A 246 -9.39 5.40 29.37
N ALA A 247 -10.30 5.33 28.37
CA ALA A 247 -10.72 4.08 27.74
C ALA A 247 -11.23 4.34 26.32
N ASN A 248 -11.05 3.37 25.44
CA ASN A 248 -11.56 3.38 24.08
C ASN A 248 -11.92 1.94 23.60
N GLU A 249 -12.18 1.77 22.32
CA GLU A 249 -12.48 0.47 21.72
C GLU A 249 -11.27 -0.50 21.72
N VAL A 250 -10.07 -0.01 22.06
CA VAL A 250 -8.86 -0.83 22.13
C VAL A 250 -8.59 -1.26 23.57
N ALA A 251 -8.62 -0.35 24.55
CA ALA A 251 -8.34 -0.67 25.94
C ALA A 251 -9.05 0.26 26.92
N ASP A 252 -9.20 -0.16 28.17
CA ASP A 252 -9.61 0.66 29.33
C ASP A 252 -8.49 0.61 30.37
N LEU A 253 -7.80 1.72 30.56
CA LEU A 253 -6.68 1.85 31.52
C LEU A 253 -7.07 1.47 32.96
N ASN A 254 -8.32 1.67 33.33
CA ASN A 254 -8.83 1.39 34.67
C ASN A 254 -9.29 -0.07 34.86
N SER A 255 -9.30 -0.88 33.81
CA SER A 255 -9.75 -2.26 33.91
C SER A 255 -8.64 -3.16 34.46
N SER A 256 -8.98 -4.00 35.44
CA SER A 256 -8.06 -4.97 36.09
C SER A 256 -8.47 -6.42 35.84
N LYS A 257 -9.18 -6.70 34.76
CA LYS A 257 -9.61 -8.04 34.38
C LYS A 257 -8.43 -8.91 33.95
N LYS A 258 -8.43 -10.17 34.34
CA LYS A 258 -7.48 -11.18 33.83
C LYS A 258 -8.18 -12.12 32.86
N ASN A 259 -7.48 -12.44 31.76
CA ASN A 259 -7.94 -13.47 30.81
C ASN A 259 -7.60 -14.88 31.30
N ASP A 260 -7.97 -15.91 30.52
CA ASP A 260 -7.74 -17.33 30.85
C ASP A 260 -6.23 -17.68 30.92
N ASN A 261 -5.40 -16.91 30.25
CA ASN A 261 -3.93 -17.02 30.36
C ASN A 261 -3.37 -16.38 31.65
N LYS A 262 -4.24 -15.85 32.54
CA LYS A 262 -3.91 -15.10 33.76
C LYS A 262 -3.11 -13.82 33.50
N VAL A 263 -3.07 -13.37 32.28
CA VAL A 263 -2.48 -12.08 31.90
C VAL A 263 -3.49 -10.98 32.20
N LEU A 264 -3.01 -9.88 32.76
CA LEU A 264 -3.83 -8.70 33.00
C LEU A 264 -4.21 -8.07 31.66
N VAL A 265 -5.51 -7.85 31.49
CA VAL A 265 -6.07 -7.26 30.27
C VAL A 265 -7.06 -6.19 30.62
N GLY A 266 -6.98 -5.04 29.96
CA GLY A 266 -8.01 -4.04 30.03
C GLY A 266 -9.27 -4.49 29.25
N SER A 267 -10.46 -4.23 29.75
CA SER A 267 -11.68 -4.43 28.97
C SER A 267 -11.85 -3.23 28.05
N ALA A 268 -11.74 -3.43 26.72
CA ALA A 268 -12.06 -2.41 25.76
C ALA A 268 -13.56 -1.99 25.84
N LEU A 269 -13.86 -0.80 25.39
CA LEU A 269 -15.24 -0.37 25.16
C LEU A 269 -15.79 -1.02 23.88
N ASP A 270 -17.09 -0.90 23.65
CA ASP A 270 -17.68 -1.26 22.36
C ASP A 270 -17.07 -0.40 21.24
N ALA A 271 -17.03 -0.94 20.03
CA ALA A 271 -16.53 -0.24 18.85
C ALA A 271 -17.16 1.17 18.69
N GLY A 272 -16.35 2.12 18.29
CA GLY A 272 -16.78 3.51 18.09
C GLY A 272 -17.09 4.27 19.38
N LYS A 273 -16.54 3.86 20.53
CA LYS A 273 -16.73 4.57 21.81
C LYS A 273 -15.39 4.95 22.45
N THR A 274 -15.35 6.14 22.99
CA THR A 274 -14.22 6.67 23.77
C THR A 274 -14.72 7.28 25.07
N LYS A 275 -14.04 7.00 26.18
CA LYS A 275 -14.26 7.56 27.51
C LYS A 275 -13.13 8.55 27.83
N ILE A 276 -13.49 9.77 28.13
CA ILE A 276 -12.53 10.81 28.54
C ILE A 276 -12.84 11.34 29.95
N VAL A 277 -11.79 11.74 30.65
CA VAL A 277 -11.89 12.60 31.83
C VAL A 277 -11.81 14.03 31.35
N ILE A 278 -12.92 14.75 31.44
CA ILE A 278 -13.06 16.06 30.81
C ILE A 278 -12.30 17.09 31.63
N THR A 279 -11.43 17.84 30.98
CA THR A 279 -10.68 18.98 31.50
C THR A 279 -11.31 20.32 31.10
N ASN A 280 -11.87 20.39 29.87
CA ASN A 280 -12.62 21.55 29.39
C ASN A 280 -13.89 21.03 28.68
N GLY A 281 -15.06 21.31 29.26
CA GLY A 281 -16.32 20.71 28.81
C GLY A 281 -16.99 21.41 27.63
N GLY A 282 -16.49 22.56 27.21
CA GLY A 282 -17.20 23.46 26.28
C GLY A 282 -18.59 23.85 26.79
N LYS A 283 -19.07 24.97 26.34
CA LYS A 283 -20.43 25.39 26.71
C LYS A 283 -21.31 25.46 25.48
N ASP A 284 -22.47 24.83 25.56
CA ASP A 284 -23.48 24.95 24.51
C ASP A 284 -24.30 26.27 24.66
N GLU A 285 -25.22 26.52 23.76
CA GLU A 285 -26.08 27.72 23.74
C GLU A 285 -26.85 27.93 25.04
N ASP A 286 -27.21 26.84 25.73
CA ASP A 286 -27.93 26.85 27.00
C ASP A 286 -26.98 26.95 28.21
N GLN A 287 -25.71 27.17 28.00
CA GLN A 287 -24.62 27.20 29.00
C GLN A 287 -24.42 25.86 29.71
N ASN A 288 -24.91 24.75 29.13
CA ASN A 288 -24.58 23.41 29.60
C ASN A 288 -23.16 23.07 29.23
N GLU A 289 -22.47 22.45 30.15
CA GLU A 289 -21.07 22.05 30.01
C GLU A 289 -20.94 20.56 30.26
N TYR A 290 -20.17 19.85 29.40
CA TYR A 290 -19.82 18.47 29.68
C TYR A 290 -18.80 18.45 30.84
N THR A 291 -19.01 17.57 31.84
CA THR A 291 -18.12 17.50 33.02
C THR A 291 -17.88 16.07 33.47
N GLY A 292 -16.81 15.89 34.24
CA GLY A 292 -16.44 14.62 34.85
C GLY A 292 -15.97 13.59 33.82
N THR A 293 -16.24 12.34 34.08
CA THR A 293 -15.87 11.24 33.13
C THR A 293 -17.08 10.88 32.29
N GLN A 294 -16.95 11.02 30.98
CA GLN A 294 -18.02 10.77 30.01
C GLN A 294 -17.56 9.83 28.89
N THR A 295 -18.53 9.12 28.30
CA THR A 295 -18.27 8.27 27.11
C THR A 295 -18.98 8.87 25.90
N PHE A 296 -18.22 9.08 24.82
CA PHE A 296 -18.68 9.62 23.56
C PHE A 296 -18.67 8.55 22.47
N LYS A 297 -19.47 8.76 21.42
CA LYS A 297 -19.51 7.91 20.22
C LYS A 297 -18.48 8.40 19.19
N VAL A 298 -17.24 8.09 19.45
CA VAL A 298 -16.09 8.38 18.57
C VAL A 298 -15.03 7.31 18.78
N SER A 299 -14.42 6.87 17.71
CA SER A 299 -13.25 5.98 17.75
C SER A 299 -12.00 6.78 18.08
N THR A 300 -11.12 6.21 18.88
CA THR A 300 -9.78 6.75 19.15
C THR A 300 -8.78 5.59 19.12
N GLY A 301 -7.55 5.90 18.68
CA GLY A 301 -6.48 4.92 18.61
C GLY A 301 -5.88 4.56 19.97
N LEU A 302 -5.04 3.53 19.97
CA LEU A 302 -4.26 3.13 21.15
C LEU A 302 -3.32 4.27 21.62
N ASP A 303 -2.78 5.02 20.67
CA ASP A 303 -1.87 6.13 20.88
C ASP A 303 -2.53 7.32 21.60
N GLN A 304 -3.86 7.42 21.62
CA GLN A 304 -4.58 8.49 22.28
C GLN A 304 -4.83 8.22 23.78
N LEU A 305 -4.63 6.99 24.25
CA LEU A 305 -4.79 6.65 25.67
C LEU A 305 -3.77 7.38 26.55
N GLY A 306 -4.26 8.01 27.59
CA GLY A 306 -3.48 8.83 28.51
C GLY A 306 -3.22 10.27 28.04
N ARG A 307 -3.59 10.61 26.79
CA ARG A 307 -3.38 11.93 26.20
C ARG A 307 -4.63 12.78 26.26
N THR A 308 -4.43 14.08 26.29
CA THR A 308 -5.49 15.07 26.10
C THR A 308 -5.88 15.12 24.63
N VAL A 309 -7.18 14.94 24.39
CA VAL A 309 -7.79 15.06 23.07
C VAL A 309 -8.86 16.14 23.08
N ARG A 310 -9.11 16.69 21.91
CA ARG A 310 -10.21 17.61 21.64
C ARG A 310 -11.25 16.92 20.78
N LEU A 311 -12.48 16.82 21.31
CA LEU A 311 -13.63 16.30 20.59
C LEU A 311 -14.46 17.47 20.07
N TYR A 312 -14.93 17.36 18.84
CA TYR A 312 -15.88 18.29 18.25
C TYR A 312 -17.28 17.72 18.38
N VAL A 313 -18.00 18.17 19.42
CA VAL A 313 -19.26 17.56 19.87
C VAL A 313 -20.44 18.42 19.45
N LYS A 314 -21.40 17.82 18.74
CA LYS A 314 -22.65 18.50 18.39
C LYS A 314 -23.48 18.74 19.63
N THR A 315 -23.90 20.00 19.83
CA THR A 315 -24.68 20.46 21.00
C THR A 315 -26.10 19.87 21.04
N GLY A 316 -26.76 19.98 22.20
CA GLY A 316 -28.16 19.60 22.39
C GLY A 316 -28.42 18.15 22.74
N SER A 317 -27.38 17.37 23.09
CA SER A 317 -27.53 15.97 23.52
C SER A 317 -26.54 15.61 24.63
N SER A 318 -26.89 14.59 25.43
CA SER A 318 -25.93 14.02 26.39
C SER A 318 -24.74 13.38 25.65
N ALA A 319 -23.58 13.29 26.30
CA ALA A 319 -22.34 12.71 25.75
C ALA A 319 -22.59 11.35 25.05
N ALA A 320 -23.34 10.44 25.66
CA ALA A 320 -23.64 9.13 25.11
C ALA A 320 -24.49 9.15 23.83
N ASN A 321 -25.16 10.25 23.51
CA ASN A 321 -26.05 10.41 22.36
C ASN A 321 -25.61 11.51 21.41
N ALA A 322 -24.67 12.36 21.80
CA ALA A 322 -24.16 13.44 20.98
C ALA A 322 -23.46 12.88 19.74
N LYS A 323 -23.68 13.55 18.61
CA LYS A 323 -22.85 13.31 17.44
C LYS A 323 -21.48 13.93 17.70
N VAL A 324 -20.43 13.17 17.59
CA VAL A 324 -19.05 13.65 17.57
C VAL A 324 -18.59 13.65 16.11
N PHE A 325 -17.99 14.75 15.68
CA PHE A 325 -17.43 14.86 14.33
C PHE A 325 -16.09 14.12 14.25
N GLY A 326 -15.24 14.23 15.28
CA GLY A 326 -13.96 13.54 15.36
C GLY A 326 -13.22 13.86 16.67
N SER A 327 -12.07 13.21 16.82
CA SER A 327 -11.13 13.36 17.95
C SER A 327 -9.76 13.73 17.41
N VAL A 328 -9.17 14.77 17.98
CA VAL A 328 -7.84 15.28 17.60
C VAL A 328 -6.97 15.35 18.85
N ILE A 329 -5.73 14.89 18.77
CA ILE A 329 -4.75 15.05 19.84
C ILE A 329 -4.38 16.53 19.95
N VAL A 330 -4.47 17.09 21.15
CA VAL A 330 -4.02 18.47 21.41
C VAL A 330 -2.50 18.48 21.51
N THR A 331 -1.84 19.01 20.50
CA THR A 331 -0.37 18.89 20.37
C THR A 331 0.38 19.68 21.42
N ASP A 332 -0.14 20.85 21.79
CA ASP A 332 0.50 21.74 22.76
C ASP A 332 0.36 21.27 24.21
N ASP A 333 -0.68 20.47 24.50
CA ASP A 333 -0.91 19.91 25.84
C ASP A 333 -0.16 18.59 26.07
N ASN A 334 0.27 17.91 25.00
CA ASN A 334 0.81 16.58 25.12
C ASN A 334 2.32 16.51 24.79
N LYS A 335 3.13 16.30 25.82
CA LYS A 335 4.52 15.90 25.64
C LYS A 335 4.66 14.42 25.90
N VAL A 336 5.12 13.67 24.89
CA VAL A 336 5.24 12.21 24.96
C VAL A 336 6.67 11.78 24.72
N VAL A 337 7.18 10.98 25.64
CA VAL A 337 8.51 10.38 25.57
C VAL A 337 8.37 8.87 25.48
N THR A 338 9.00 8.26 24.51
CA THR A 338 9.05 6.80 24.37
C THR A 338 10.49 6.30 24.54
N ASP A 339 10.67 5.31 25.37
CA ASP A 339 11.95 4.65 25.65
C ASP A 339 11.76 3.14 25.80
N ALA A 340 12.79 2.36 25.47
CA ALA A 340 12.79 0.93 25.63
C ALA A 340 14.13 0.41 26.21
N SER A 341 14.95 1.31 26.74
CA SER A 341 16.23 1.00 27.41
C SER A 341 16.01 0.29 28.75
N ASP A 342 17.10 -0.07 29.42
CA ASP A 342 17.10 -0.54 30.79
C ASP A 342 17.21 0.60 31.83
N ASP A 343 17.15 1.84 31.39
CA ASP A 343 17.08 2.99 32.28
C ASP A 343 15.79 2.98 33.11
N SER A 344 15.87 3.49 34.33
CA SER A 344 14.70 3.67 35.19
C SER A 344 13.73 4.70 34.60
N ILE A 345 12.47 4.65 35.02
CA ILE A 345 11.46 5.62 34.59
C ILE A 345 11.92 7.05 34.94
N ASN A 346 12.49 7.23 36.16
CA ASN A 346 13.03 8.53 36.57
C ASN A 346 14.15 9.02 35.65
N SER A 347 15.13 8.16 35.31
CA SER A 347 16.21 8.56 34.39
C SER A 347 15.68 8.98 33.04
N VAL A 348 14.68 8.24 32.51
CA VAL A 348 14.04 8.60 31.23
C VAL A 348 13.32 9.95 31.32
N ALA A 349 12.62 10.22 32.42
CA ALA A 349 11.96 11.50 32.66
C ALA A 349 12.98 12.64 32.76
N ASP A 350 13.99 12.50 33.62
CA ASP A 350 15.05 13.50 33.84
C ASP A 350 15.79 13.84 32.53
N ASP A 351 16.14 12.85 31.70
CA ASP A 351 16.83 13.04 30.43
C ASP A 351 15.98 13.83 29.40
N ASN A 352 14.67 13.87 29.60
CA ASN A 352 13.72 14.56 28.73
C ASN A 352 13.11 15.82 29.37
N SER A 353 13.66 16.29 30.49
CA SER A 353 13.16 17.47 31.24
C SER A 353 11.70 17.30 31.63
N LEU A 354 11.37 16.15 32.21
CA LEU A 354 10.10 15.82 32.84
C LEU A 354 10.34 15.36 34.27
N ASP A 355 9.39 15.59 35.15
CA ASP A 355 9.42 15.20 36.55
C ASP A 355 8.45 14.05 36.84
N ILE A 356 8.89 13.07 37.65
CA ILE A 356 7.99 12.05 38.21
C ILE A 356 7.51 12.54 39.56
N VAL A 357 6.21 12.82 39.66
CA VAL A 357 5.60 13.43 40.85
C VAL A 357 4.71 12.44 41.62
N SER A 358 4.27 12.87 42.80
CA SER A 358 3.24 12.17 43.54
C SER A 358 1.90 12.29 42.82
N GLY A 359 1.40 11.26 42.25
CA GLY A 359 0.18 11.23 41.44
C GLY A 359 0.37 10.71 40.03
N THR A 360 1.63 10.61 39.55
CA THR A 360 1.94 9.91 38.30
C THR A 360 1.33 8.52 38.30
N LYS A 361 0.60 8.17 37.26
CA LYS A 361 -0.08 6.88 37.09
C LYS A 361 0.75 5.93 36.23
N VAL A 362 0.65 4.64 36.52
CA VAL A 362 1.27 3.61 35.67
C VAL A 362 0.28 2.53 35.29
N ALA A 363 0.29 2.12 34.02
CA ALA A 363 -0.46 0.98 33.51
C ALA A 363 0.46 0.04 32.75
N THR A 364 0.25 -1.28 32.90
CA THR A 364 0.96 -2.31 32.14
C THR A 364 0.03 -2.91 31.11
N ASN A 365 0.48 -2.95 29.86
CA ASN A 365 -0.31 -3.40 28.72
C ASN A 365 -1.68 -2.71 28.65
N TYR A 366 -1.70 -1.41 28.97
CA TYR A 366 -2.89 -0.54 28.95
C TYR A 366 -4.01 -1.02 29.90
N ALA A 367 -3.63 -1.55 31.07
CA ALA A 367 -4.59 -2.01 32.08
C ALA A 367 -4.08 -1.75 33.51
N ASP A 368 -5.03 -1.80 34.47
CA ASP A 368 -4.76 -1.73 35.91
C ASP A 368 -4.00 -0.47 36.34
N LEU A 369 -4.53 0.68 35.92
CA LEU A 369 -3.94 2.00 36.23
C LEU A 369 -3.83 2.19 37.74
N THR A 370 -2.63 2.38 38.23
CA THR A 370 -2.31 2.58 39.64
C THR A 370 -1.34 3.75 39.85
N ASP A 371 -1.18 4.21 41.09
CA ASP A 371 -0.15 5.21 41.39
C ASP A 371 1.25 4.60 41.22
N LEU A 372 2.14 5.31 40.51
CA LEU A 372 3.53 4.92 40.36
C LEU A 372 4.26 5.10 41.70
N SER A 373 4.75 4.01 42.28
CA SER A 373 5.53 4.10 43.51
C SER A 373 6.96 4.62 43.24
N SER A 374 7.52 5.38 44.17
CA SER A 374 8.88 5.92 44.05
C SER A 374 9.94 4.82 43.84
N ASP A 375 9.74 3.63 44.44
CA ASP A 375 10.66 2.51 44.26
C ASP A 375 10.57 1.93 42.83
N ALA A 376 9.37 1.80 42.30
CA ALA A 376 9.15 1.37 40.91
C ALA A 376 9.70 2.38 39.88
N ALA A 377 9.55 3.67 40.16
CA ALA A 377 10.09 4.72 39.30
C ALA A 377 11.63 4.73 39.23
N LYS A 378 12.30 4.31 40.29
CA LYS A 378 13.78 4.23 40.41
C LYS A 378 14.38 2.88 40.04
N ALA A 379 13.55 1.85 39.88
CA ALA A 379 14.02 0.52 39.50
C ALA A 379 14.53 0.54 38.05
N ASP A 380 15.62 -0.16 37.81
CA ASP A 380 16.14 -0.35 36.47
C ASP A 380 15.07 -0.99 35.59
N GLY A 381 14.97 -0.53 34.36
CA GLY A 381 14.08 -1.07 33.34
C GLY A 381 14.55 -2.39 32.76
N THR A 382 13.95 -2.79 31.68
CA THR A 382 14.33 -3.98 30.93
C THR A 382 14.38 -3.60 29.45
N HIS A 383 15.49 -3.83 28.79
CA HIS A 383 15.62 -3.62 27.35
C HIS A 383 14.49 -4.34 26.60
N GLY A 384 13.77 -3.60 25.77
CA GLY A 384 12.65 -4.11 24.97
C GLY A 384 11.27 -3.95 25.62
N VAL A 385 11.18 -3.59 26.91
CA VAL A 385 9.93 -3.12 27.52
C VAL A 385 9.75 -1.66 27.14
N GLN A 386 8.72 -1.37 26.39
CA GLN A 386 8.40 -0.01 25.96
C GLN A 386 7.82 0.78 27.13
N LYS A 387 8.41 1.93 27.40
CA LYS A 387 7.94 2.93 28.36
C LYS A 387 7.46 4.15 27.60
N ILE A 388 6.21 4.52 27.77
CA ILE A 388 5.63 5.76 27.21
C ILE A 388 5.31 6.66 28.40
N LEU A 389 6.04 7.75 28.52
CA LEU A 389 5.79 8.80 29.52
C LEU A 389 4.98 9.89 28.86
N ILE A 390 3.87 10.26 29.48
CA ILE A 390 2.92 11.25 28.98
C ILE A 390 2.74 12.33 30.03
N ASP A 391 3.13 13.54 29.67
CA ASP A 391 2.68 14.78 30.27
C ASP A 391 1.54 15.28 29.36
N ASN A 392 0.33 15.33 29.86
CA ASN A 392 -0.86 15.57 29.05
C ASN A 392 -1.48 16.98 29.24
N ASN A 393 -0.74 17.88 29.90
CA ASN A 393 -1.15 19.24 30.17
C ASN A 393 0.00 20.27 30.07
N ASP A 394 1.19 19.83 29.59
CA ASP A 394 2.42 20.59 29.38
C ASP A 394 2.91 21.36 30.65
N ASP A 395 2.69 20.77 31.83
CA ASP A 395 3.17 21.35 33.09
C ASP A 395 4.57 20.87 33.50
N GLY A 396 5.13 19.94 32.75
CA GLY A 396 6.44 19.32 32.95
C GLY A 396 6.41 18.06 33.84
N ASP A 397 5.27 17.73 34.42
CA ASP A 397 5.07 16.55 35.24
C ASP A 397 4.54 15.39 34.40
N VAL A 398 5.02 14.17 34.64
CA VAL A 398 4.48 12.98 33.97
C VAL A 398 3.17 12.56 34.64
N ASP A 399 2.07 12.61 33.90
CA ASP A 399 0.76 12.13 34.35
C ASP A 399 0.61 10.63 34.25
N TYR A 400 1.02 10.07 33.12
CA TYR A 400 0.89 8.63 32.82
C TYR A 400 2.21 8.01 32.35
N VAL A 401 2.46 6.79 32.85
CA VAL A 401 3.49 5.88 32.34
C VAL A 401 2.81 4.62 31.83
N LEU A 402 2.92 4.36 30.53
CA LEU A 402 2.37 3.16 29.92
C LEU A 402 3.52 2.19 29.60
N LEU A 403 3.49 1.03 30.25
CA LEU A 403 4.50 -0.03 30.05
C LEU A 403 3.91 -1.10 29.15
N THR A 404 4.60 -1.40 28.04
CA THR A 404 4.15 -2.45 27.10
C THR A 404 5.26 -3.45 26.84
N THR A 405 4.92 -4.73 26.98
CA THR A 405 5.84 -5.83 26.70
C THR A 405 5.28 -6.73 25.61
N TYR A 406 5.94 -6.76 24.48
CA TYR A 406 5.75 -7.78 23.45
C TYR A 406 6.73 -8.93 23.71
N VAL A 407 6.22 -10.16 23.68
CA VAL A 407 7.06 -11.35 23.75
C VAL A 407 7.35 -11.86 22.35
N PHE A 408 8.53 -12.39 22.14
CA PHE A 408 8.87 -13.12 20.90
C PHE A 408 8.43 -14.57 21.03
N GLY A 409 7.61 -15.04 20.10
CA GLY A 409 7.04 -16.37 20.17
C GLY A 409 6.94 -17.07 18.82
N LYS A 410 6.56 -18.34 18.83
CA LYS A 410 6.23 -19.15 17.66
C LYS A 410 4.75 -19.46 17.66
N VAL A 411 4.07 -19.28 16.53
CA VAL A 411 2.70 -19.73 16.34
C VAL A 411 2.68 -21.25 16.27
N THR A 412 2.21 -21.90 17.34
CA THR A 412 2.15 -23.37 17.43
C THR A 412 0.80 -23.93 17.05
N GLY A 413 -0.27 -23.14 17.13
CA GLY A 413 -1.62 -23.48 16.72
C GLY A 413 -2.31 -22.29 16.04
N LYS A 414 -2.89 -22.52 14.87
CA LYS A 414 -3.84 -21.61 14.22
C LYS A 414 -4.95 -22.45 13.60
N SER A 415 -6.19 -22.18 13.96
CA SER A 415 -7.39 -22.79 13.36
C SER A 415 -8.09 -21.77 12.51
N THR A 416 -8.46 -22.13 11.29
CA THR A 416 -9.23 -21.30 10.34
C THR A 416 -10.72 -21.65 10.31
N SER A 417 -11.22 -22.43 11.31
CA SER A 417 -12.65 -22.67 11.48
C SER A 417 -13.40 -21.35 11.71
N SER A 418 -14.75 -21.40 11.66
CA SER A 418 -15.60 -20.19 11.79
C SER A 418 -15.24 -19.30 12.97
N ASP A 419 -14.93 -19.90 14.12
CA ASP A 419 -14.59 -19.18 15.34
C ASP A 419 -13.08 -18.86 15.39
N GLY A 420 -12.24 -19.70 14.73
CA GLY A 420 -10.78 -19.54 14.71
C GLY A 420 -10.14 -19.77 16.08
N SER A 421 -8.84 -19.96 16.12
CA SER A 421 -8.06 -19.91 17.36
C SER A 421 -6.60 -19.65 17.05
N LEU A 422 -5.88 -19.05 17.98
CA LEU A 422 -4.45 -18.79 17.85
C LEU A 422 -3.72 -19.16 19.15
N THR A 423 -2.59 -19.85 19.02
CA THR A 423 -1.70 -20.16 20.14
C THR A 423 -0.26 -19.78 19.79
N VAL A 424 0.32 -18.91 20.59
CA VAL A 424 1.71 -18.46 20.50
C VAL A 424 2.48 -19.00 21.70
N ASN A 425 3.50 -19.80 21.47
CA ASN A 425 4.44 -20.23 22.51
C ASN A 425 5.61 -19.24 22.58
N TYR A 426 5.91 -18.70 23.76
CA TYR A 426 6.95 -17.68 23.92
C TYR A 426 8.02 -18.01 24.97
N SER A 427 7.81 -19.03 25.81
CA SER A 427 8.83 -19.45 26.81
C SER A 427 8.55 -20.84 27.36
N GLY A 428 9.29 -21.86 26.93
CA GLY A 428 9.09 -23.23 27.37
C GLY A 428 7.65 -23.72 27.17
N ALA A 429 6.90 -23.92 28.25
CA ALA A 429 5.49 -24.29 28.20
C ALA A 429 4.53 -23.08 28.26
N ALA A 430 5.03 -21.84 28.35
CA ALA A 430 4.22 -20.65 28.45
C ALA A 430 3.65 -20.27 27.06
N THR A 431 2.35 -20.13 27.01
CA THR A 431 1.61 -19.82 25.77
C THR A 431 0.68 -18.63 25.99
N LEU A 432 0.45 -17.88 24.91
CA LEU A 432 -0.67 -16.96 24.79
C LEU A 432 -1.67 -17.63 23.84
N SER A 433 -2.90 -17.87 24.30
CA SER A 433 -3.92 -18.59 23.53
C SER A 433 -5.25 -17.84 23.53
N VAL A 434 -5.88 -17.81 22.37
CA VAL A 434 -7.23 -17.26 22.17
C VAL A 434 -8.01 -18.24 21.33
N ASP A 435 -9.25 -18.51 21.72
CA ASP A 435 -10.14 -19.50 21.09
C ASP A 435 -11.11 -18.85 20.09
N ASP A 436 -11.06 -17.53 19.92
CA ASP A 436 -11.86 -16.76 18.94
C ASP A 436 -10.94 -15.81 18.17
N LYS A 437 -10.95 -15.91 16.84
CA LYS A 437 -10.17 -15.04 15.95
C LYS A 437 -10.52 -13.55 16.10
N ASP A 438 -11.74 -13.22 16.48
CA ASP A 438 -12.20 -11.84 16.67
C ASP A 438 -11.56 -11.19 17.90
N ASP A 439 -10.95 -12.00 18.79
CA ASP A 439 -10.14 -11.56 19.91
C ASP A 439 -8.63 -11.49 19.58
N VAL A 440 -8.26 -11.60 18.30
CA VAL A 440 -6.88 -11.50 17.83
C VAL A 440 -6.76 -10.36 16.81
N VAL A 441 -5.89 -9.39 17.09
CA VAL A 441 -5.48 -8.37 16.12
C VAL A 441 -4.28 -8.90 15.36
N GLY A 442 -4.32 -8.89 14.02
CA GLY A 442 -3.29 -9.46 13.16
C GLY A 442 -3.45 -10.98 12.92
N PHE A 443 -4.66 -11.54 13.14
CA PHE A 443 -4.90 -12.98 12.97
C PHE A 443 -4.56 -13.45 11.56
N ASP A 444 -4.99 -12.72 10.53
CA ASP A 444 -4.79 -13.11 9.13
C ASP A 444 -3.35 -12.91 8.65
N ASP A 445 -2.58 -12.03 9.32
CA ASP A 445 -1.21 -11.68 8.95
C ASP A 445 -0.16 -12.74 9.37
N VAL A 446 -0.55 -13.71 10.17
CA VAL A 446 0.38 -14.72 10.70
C VAL A 446 -0.08 -16.13 10.36
N ALA A 447 0.87 -17.03 10.15
CA ALA A 447 0.60 -18.43 9.85
C ALA A 447 1.18 -19.36 10.94
N LYS A 448 0.73 -20.62 10.96
CA LYS A 448 1.34 -21.64 11.83
C LYS A 448 2.83 -21.79 11.50
N ASN A 449 3.65 -21.82 12.51
CA ASN A 449 5.11 -21.84 12.51
C ASN A 449 5.80 -20.49 12.31
N ASP A 450 5.07 -19.41 12.05
CA ASP A 450 5.69 -18.07 12.02
C ASP A 450 6.26 -17.70 13.38
N TYR A 451 7.36 -16.94 13.36
CA TYR A 451 7.89 -16.23 14.52
C TYR A 451 7.23 -14.87 14.59
N VAL A 452 6.70 -14.55 15.77
CA VAL A 452 5.84 -13.40 15.97
C VAL A 452 6.21 -12.63 17.23
N LEU A 453 5.86 -11.35 17.25
CA LEU A 453 5.77 -10.55 18.45
C LEU A 453 4.31 -10.55 18.91
N ALA A 454 4.10 -10.82 20.20
CA ALA A 454 2.75 -10.95 20.73
C ALA A 454 2.59 -10.27 22.10
N ALA A 455 1.45 -9.59 22.29
CA ALA A 455 1.07 -8.97 23.57
C ALA A 455 -0.46 -8.97 23.72
N PHE A 456 -0.96 -9.13 24.94
CA PHE A 456 -2.35 -8.80 25.23
C PHE A 456 -2.49 -7.32 25.51
N ILE A 457 -3.34 -6.65 24.74
CA ILE A 457 -3.69 -5.23 24.88
C ILE A 457 -5.22 -5.13 24.81
N GLY A 458 -5.82 -4.50 25.79
CA GLY A 458 -7.26 -4.23 25.80
C GLY A 458 -8.17 -5.46 25.75
N GLY A 459 -7.68 -6.62 26.09
CA GLY A 459 -8.44 -7.87 26.03
C GLY A 459 -8.21 -8.70 24.79
N LYS A 460 -7.57 -8.17 23.76
CA LYS A 460 -7.23 -8.86 22.53
C LYS A 460 -5.76 -9.24 22.48
N LEU A 461 -5.44 -10.35 21.85
CA LEU A 461 -4.09 -10.74 21.54
C LEU A 461 -3.63 -10.04 20.26
N HIS A 462 -2.68 -9.12 20.40
CA HIS A 462 -2.02 -8.47 19.26
C HIS A 462 -0.85 -9.33 18.81
N VAL A 463 -0.81 -9.67 17.53
CA VAL A 463 0.27 -10.46 16.93
C VAL A 463 0.72 -9.85 15.61
N GLN A 464 2.03 -9.90 15.39
CA GLN A 464 2.63 -9.51 14.10
C GLN A 464 3.85 -10.40 13.83
N LYS A 465 4.19 -10.61 12.56
CA LYS A 465 5.45 -11.29 12.22
C LYS A 465 6.63 -10.50 12.77
N ALA A 466 7.59 -11.21 13.37
CA ALA A 466 8.82 -10.59 13.81
C ALA A 466 9.67 -10.24 12.59
N GLU A 467 10.12 -9.00 12.51
CA GLU A 467 11.13 -8.61 11.53
C GLU A 467 12.46 -9.28 11.85
N SER A 468 13.29 -9.48 10.84
CA SER A 468 14.60 -10.12 11.02
C SER A 468 15.66 -9.49 10.12
N VAL A 469 16.89 -9.55 10.62
CA VAL A 469 18.10 -9.19 9.87
C VAL A 469 18.96 -10.44 9.80
N THR A 470 19.37 -10.85 8.62
CA THR A 470 20.31 -11.95 8.46
C THR A 470 21.68 -11.37 8.12
N GLY A 471 22.71 -11.78 8.81
CA GLY A 471 24.06 -11.28 8.59
C GLY A 471 25.09 -11.97 9.48
N THR A 472 26.33 -11.50 9.39
CA THR A 472 27.46 -12.01 10.16
C THR A 472 27.57 -11.26 11.50
N LEU A 473 27.78 -11.96 12.60
CA LEU A 473 28.05 -11.33 13.89
C LEU A 473 29.52 -10.84 13.96
N ASP A 474 29.74 -9.54 13.83
CA ASP A 474 31.08 -8.93 13.84
C ASP A 474 31.62 -8.65 15.25
N ALA A 475 30.74 -8.22 16.15
CA ALA A 475 31.11 -7.86 17.52
C ALA A 475 29.94 -8.01 18.47
N TYR A 476 30.22 -8.14 19.77
CA TYR A 476 29.21 -8.20 20.80
C TYR A 476 29.65 -7.57 22.13
N THR A 477 28.65 -7.18 22.92
CA THR A 477 28.76 -6.87 24.36
C THR A 477 27.65 -7.61 25.09
N SER A 478 27.54 -7.42 26.40
CA SER A 478 26.42 -7.98 27.18
C SER A 478 25.06 -7.43 26.78
N THR A 479 25.01 -6.25 26.14
CA THR A 479 23.77 -5.51 25.80
C THR A 479 23.68 -5.14 24.34
N SER A 480 24.62 -5.56 23.48
CA SER A 480 24.56 -5.25 22.06
C SER A 480 25.23 -6.31 21.20
N LEU A 481 24.72 -6.46 19.97
CA LEU A 481 25.30 -7.25 18.88
C LEU A 481 25.56 -6.32 17.70
N THR A 482 26.70 -6.52 17.04
CA THR A 482 27.01 -5.82 15.78
C THR A 482 26.91 -6.84 14.65
N VAL A 483 25.99 -6.59 13.71
CA VAL A 483 25.70 -7.46 12.57
C VAL A 483 25.98 -6.67 11.29
N ASP A 484 26.88 -7.17 10.46
CA ASP A 484 27.35 -6.51 9.24
C ASP A 484 27.66 -5.01 9.45
N GLY A 485 28.43 -4.71 10.51
CA GLY A 485 28.82 -3.34 10.88
C GLY A 485 27.75 -2.53 11.60
N THR A 486 26.48 -2.96 11.61
CA THR A 486 25.36 -2.27 12.29
C THR A 486 25.20 -2.75 13.71
N LYS A 487 25.20 -1.82 14.67
CA LYS A 487 25.06 -2.12 16.09
C LYS A 487 23.60 -2.12 16.53
N TYR A 488 23.14 -3.23 17.08
CA TYR A 488 21.80 -3.41 17.65
C TYR A 488 21.88 -3.58 19.16
N THR A 489 20.90 -3.06 19.88
CA THR A 489 20.69 -3.37 21.32
C THR A 489 20.08 -4.76 21.46
N VAL A 490 20.42 -5.48 22.54
CA VAL A 490 19.84 -6.80 22.85
C VAL A 490 18.60 -6.62 23.71
N SER A 491 17.46 -7.13 23.25
CA SER A 491 16.22 -7.18 24.02
C SER A 491 16.27 -8.27 25.08
N ALA A 492 15.63 -8.01 26.21
CA ALA A 492 15.57 -8.93 27.35
C ALA A 492 14.14 -9.39 27.68
N VAL A 493 13.17 -9.11 26.79
CA VAL A 493 11.77 -9.55 26.93
C VAL A 493 11.63 -11.06 26.79
N GLY A 494 10.44 -11.58 27.15
CA GLY A 494 10.12 -13.01 27.00
C GLY A 494 10.37 -13.50 25.58
N CYS A 495 11.11 -14.62 25.47
CA CYS A 495 11.56 -15.12 24.18
C CYS A 495 11.37 -16.63 24.07
N TYR A 496 10.79 -17.07 22.95
CA TYR A 496 10.75 -18.47 22.54
C TYR A 496 12.17 -19.03 22.40
N LYS A 497 12.36 -20.23 22.92
CA LYS A 497 13.62 -20.98 22.82
C LYS A 497 13.34 -22.39 22.36
N SER A 498 14.07 -22.86 21.37
CA SER A 498 13.95 -24.22 20.86
C SER A 498 15.27 -24.68 20.25
N THR A 499 15.71 -25.86 20.65
CA THR A 499 16.90 -26.52 20.08
C THR A 499 16.55 -27.21 18.75
N SER A 500 15.31 -27.65 18.55
CA SER A 500 14.87 -28.26 17.29
C SER A 500 14.66 -27.23 16.16
N ASP A 501 14.31 -26.01 16.53
CA ASP A 501 14.11 -24.90 15.59
C ASP A 501 15.36 -24.01 15.48
N ASP A 502 16.40 -24.32 16.25
CA ASP A 502 17.65 -23.56 16.36
C ASP A 502 17.43 -22.08 16.74
N ILE A 503 16.48 -21.84 17.64
CA ILE A 503 16.17 -20.48 18.15
C ILE A 503 16.72 -20.32 19.57
N THR A 504 17.48 -19.26 19.78
CA THR A 504 18.09 -18.90 21.07
C THR A 504 17.75 -17.42 21.40
N PRO A 505 17.38 -17.10 22.65
CA PRO A 505 17.27 -15.71 23.09
C PRO A 505 18.57 -14.94 22.86
N ALA A 506 18.44 -13.71 22.34
CA ALA A 506 19.62 -12.87 22.08
C ALA A 506 20.38 -12.52 23.37
N LYS A 507 19.64 -12.37 24.48
CA LYS A 507 20.25 -12.16 25.80
C LYS A 507 21.11 -13.38 26.20
N GLY A 508 22.41 -13.18 26.23
CA GLY A 508 23.39 -14.22 26.57
C GLY A 508 23.76 -15.17 25.42
N TYR A 509 23.31 -14.85 24.18
CA TYR A 509 23.68 -15.61 22.98
C TYR A 509 25.16 -15.46 22.64
N ALA A 510 25.65 -14.23 22.64
CA ALA A 510 26.96 -13.96 22.06
C ALA A 510 28.11 -14.44 22.90
N SER A 511 28.98 -15.18 22.26
CA SER A 511 30.27 -15.64 22.80
C SER A 511 31.33 -15.54 21.69
N LYS A 512 32.61 -15.71 22.05
CA LYS A 512 33.69 -15.68 21.05
C LYS A 512 33.51 -16.74 19.96
N SER A 513 32.82 -17.84 20.26
CA SER A 513 32.57 -18.93 19.31
C SER A 513 31.47 -18.58 18.27
N GLU A 514 30.70 -17.50 18.50
CA GLU A 514 29.65 -17.05 17.59
C GLU A 514 30.09 -15.89 16.66
N LEU A 515 31.29 -15.31 16.94
CA LEU A 515 31.84 -14.29 16.03
C LEU A 515 32.12 -14.87 14.65
N ASP A 516 32.01 -14.04 13.65
CA ASP A 516 32.21 -14.36 12.21
C ASP A 516 31.24 -15.45 11.69
N LYS A 517 30.12 -15.71 12.39
CA LYS A 517 29.08 -16.63 11.93
C LYS A 517 27.85 -15.86 11.46
N ASP A 518 27.29 -16.36 10.37
CA ASP A 518 26.01 -15.90 9.87
C ASP A 518 24.88 -16.45 10.75
N ALA A 519 23.92 -15.58 11.06
CA ALA A 519 22.72 -15.93 11.81
C ALA A 519 21.54 -15.06 11.36
N THR A 520 20.33 -15.47 11.70
CA THR A 520 19.13 -14.64 11.57
C THR A 520 18.83 -14.01 12.91
N PHE A 521 18.80 -12.70 12.96
CA PHE A 521 18.55 -11.90 14.16
C PHE A 521 17.14 -11.34 14.09
N TYR A 522 16.25 -11.81 14.95
CA TYR A 522 14.88 -11.34 15.03
C TYR A 522 14.79 -10.10 15.90
N LEU A 523 14.03 -9.12 15.44
CA LEU A 523 13.88 -7.84 16.10
C LEU A 523 12.58 -7.79 16.91
N ASP A 524 12.61 -7.10 18.06
CA ASP A 524 11.40 -6.71 18.78
C ASP A 524 10.78 -5.43 18.19
N VAL A 525 9.66 -4.98 18.74
CA VAL A 525 8.96 -3.76 18.28
C VAL A 525 9.79 -2.48 18.36
N ASN A 526 10.91 -2.51 19.07
CA ASN A 526 11.81 -1.36 19.22
C ASN A 526 13.04 -1.46 18.30
N GLY A 527 13.10 -2.47 17.44
CA GLY A 527 14.26 -2.75 16.60
C GLY A 527 15.45 -3.35 17.38
N TYR A 528 15.23 -3.89 18.61
CA TYR A 528 16.26 -4.58 19.38
C TYR A 528 16.27 -6.06 19.02
N ILE A 529 17.45 -6.67 18.97
CA ILE A 529 17.53 -8.11 18.72
C ILE A 529 17.01 -8.88 19.93
N VAL A 530 15.93 -9.64 19.75
CA VAL A 530 15.26 -10.43 20.80
C VAL A 530 15.62 -11.91 20.73
N ALA A 531 15.84 -12.43 19.53
CA ALA A 531 16.18 -13.83 19.29
C ALA A 531 17.21 -13.97 18.17
N VAL A 532 17.94 -15.09 18.22
CA VAL A 532 18.86 -15.47 17.16
C VAL A 532 18.49 -16.88 16.71
N GLY A 533 18.34 -17.04 15.42
CA GLY A 533 18.05 -18.31 14.76
C GLY A 533 19.16 -18.77 13.85
N ALA A 534 19.04 -20.01 13.36
CA ALA A 534 19.88 -20.48 12.27
C ALA A 534 19.85 -19.44 11.13
N PRO A 535 20.97 -19.26 10.43
CA PRO A 535 20.93 -18.39 9.26
C PRO A 535 19.87 -18.92 8.30
N GLU A 536 18.75 -18.23 8.23
CA GLU A 536 17.90 -18.37 7.04
C GLU A 536 18.82 -18.02 5.88
N ALA A 537 18.74 -18.81 4.79
CA ALA A 537 19.51 -18.51 3.60
C ALA A 537 19.27 -17.03 3.30
N SER A 538 20.33 -16.26 3.48
CA SER A 538 20.24 -14.79 3.53
C SER A 538 19.42 -14.28 2.37
N ALA A 539 18.35 -13.57 2.64
CA ALA A 539 17.84 -12.55 1.73
C ALA A 539 18.87 -11.39 1.74
N TYR A 540 20.11 -11.66 1.34
CA TYR A 540 20.89 -10.62 0.75
C TYR A 540 20.18 -10.31 -0.55
N ASP A 541 19.78 -9.08 -0.69
CA ASP A 541 19.36 -8.57 -1.95
C ASP A 541 20.56 -8.68 -2.89
N TYR A 542 20.47 -9.52 -3.89
CA TYR A 542 21.50 -9.67 -4.91
C TYR A 542 21.10 -8.90 -6.15
N ALA A 543 22.08 -8.24 -6.76
CA ALA A 543 21.90 -7.53 -8.00
C ALA A 543 22.77 -8.14 -9.09
N TYR A 544 22.25 -8.21 -10.30
CA TYR A 544 23.01 -8.48 -11.50
C TYR A 544 23.37 -7.15 -12.17
N VAL A 545 24.66 -6.88 -12.31
CA VAL A 545 25.17 -5.64 -12.93
C VAL A 545 25.33 -5.86 -14.44
N TRP A 546 24.70 -5.04 -15.25
CA TRP A 546 24.71 -5.17 -16.70
C TRP A 546 25.12 -3.91 -17.47
N GLY A 547 25.56 -2.88 -16.77
CA GLY A 547 26.12 -1.70 -17.38
C GLY A 547 26.72 -0.75 -16.35
N SER A 548 27.67 0.06 -16.78
CA SER A 548 28.32 1.06 -15.97
C SER A 548 28.60 2.34 -16.75
N GLU A 549 28.69 3.45 -16.06
CA GLU A 549 29.07 4.75 -16.62
C GLU A 549 30.00 5.44 -15.64
N ALA A 550 31.27 5.65 -16.06
CA ALA A 550 32.23 6.41 -15.27
C ALA A 550 31.80 7.88 -15.17
N GLY A 551 31.82 8.44 -13.98
CA GLY A 551 31.55 9.84 -13.74
C GLY A 551 32.61 10.72 -14.43
N SER A 552 32.19 11.86 -15.00
CA SER A 552 33.16 12.88 -15.41
C SER A 552 33.81 13.48 -14.16
N SER A 553 34.90 14.26 -14.30
CA SER A 553 35.67 14.86 -13.18
C SER A 553 34.84 15.62 -12.09
N ILE A 554 33.53 15.69 -12.21
CA ILE A 554 32.57 16.27 -11.26
C ILE A 554 31.27 15.40 -11.12
N GLY A 555 31.20 14.22 -11.76
CA GLY A 555 30.04 13.32 -11.72
C GLY A 555 30.34 12.07 -10.88
N THR A 556 29.29 11.44 -10.36
CA THR A 556 29.34 10.17 -9.63
C THR A 556 29.34 9.01 -10.65
N ASP A 557 30.07 7.96 -10.35
CA ASP A 557 30.00 6.69 -11.08
C ASP A 557 28.62 6.09 -10.99
N ARG A 558 28.13 5.46 -12.04
CA ARG A 558 26.77 4.90 -12.10
C ARG A 558 26.80 3.47 -12.60
N VAL A 559 25.89 2.67 -12.04
CA VAL A 559 25.71 1.28 -12.43
C VAL A 559 24.26 0.98 -12.80
N LYS A 560 24.07 0.22 -13.87
CA LYS A 560 22.78 -0.31 -14.28
C LYS A 560 22.66 -1.74 -13.78
N VAL A 561 21.60 -2.00 -13.00
CA VAL A 561 21.42 -3.27 -12.29
C VAL A 561 20.00 -3.80 -12.47
N THR A 562 19.84 -5.12 -12.35
CA THR A 562 18.57 -5.75 -12.01
C THR A 562 18.67 -6.30 -10.59
N LEU A 563 17.79 -5.86 -9.71
CA LEU A 563 17.73 -6.26 -8.32
C LEU A 563 17.01 -7.61 -8.15
N SER A 564 17.17 -8.25 -7.01
CA SER A 564 16.53 -9.54 -6.67
C SER A 564 14.99 -9.50 -6.66
N ASP A 565 14.39 -8.33 -6.53
CA ASP A 565 12.94 -8.12 -6.64
C ASP A 565 12.46 -7.87 -8.09
N GLY A 566 13.37 -7.93 -9.08
CA GLY A 566 13.09 -7.66 -10.48
C GLY A 566 13.20 -6.19 -10.88
N THR A 567 13.41 -5.27 -9.94
CA THR A 567 13.59 -3.83 -10.23
C THR A 567 14.80 -3.61 -11.13
N LYS A 568 14.61 -2.93 -12.25
CA LYS A 568 15.66 -2.54 -13.21
C LYS A 568 15.90 -1.04 -13.08
N ALA A 569 17.06 -0.65 -12.60
CA ALA A 569 17.37 0.76 -12.35
C ALA A 569 18.85 1.09 -12.57
N THR A 570 19.13 2.39 -12.69
CA THR A 570 20.49 2.93 -12.69
C THR A 570 20.68 3.75 -11.43
N TYR A 571 21.68 3.41 -10.64
CA TYR A 571 22.01 4.05 -9.38
C TYR A 571 23.37 4.73 -9.46
N ASP A 572 23.56 5.75 -8.63
CA ASP A 572 24.88 6.29 -8.34
C ASP A 572 25.65 5.27 -7.47
N LEU A 573 26.89 4.99 -7.79
CA LEU A 573 27.70 3.99 -7.08
C LEU A 573 28.22 4.60 -5.77
N ASP A 574 27.92 3.95 -4.64
CA ASP A 574 28.47 4.31 -3.33
C ASP A 574 29.98 4.09 -3.31
N GLY A 575 30.74 5.08 -2.84
CA GLY A 575 32.21 5.03 -2.81
C GLY A 575 32.81 3.95 -1.89
N ASP A 576 32.00 3.31 -1.04
CA ASP A 576 32.37 2.15 -0.22
C ASP A 576 32.03 0.81 -0.90
N SER A 577 31.70 0.80 -2.18
CA SER A 577 31.44 -0.43 -2.96
C SER A 577 32.73 -1.19 -3.22
N ASP A 578 32.64 -2.52 -3.36
CA ASP A 578 33.79 -3.39 -3.68
C ASP A 578 34.16 -3.38 -5.17
N ILE A 579 33.61 -2.46 -5.95
CA ILE A 579 33.93 -2.27 -7.37
C ILE A 579 34.41 -0.84 -7.62
N ASP A 580 35.36 -0.71 -8.55
CA ASP A 580 35.89 0.58 -9.04
C ASP A 580 35.72 0.62 -10.56
N ILE A 581 34.90 1.57 -11.05
CA ILE A 581 34.58 1.66 -12.49
C ILE A 581 35.82 2.09 -13.32
N GLU A 582 36.77 2.81 -12.73
CA GLU A 582 37.97 3.25 -13.43
C GLU A 582 39.04 2.15 -13.55
N ASP A 583 39.14 1.24 -12.57
CA ASP A 583 40.22 0.25 -12.47
C ASP A 583 39.78 -1.20 -12.80
N ASP A 584 38.49 -1.57 -12.60
CA ASP A 584 38.00 -2.96 -12.71
C ASP A 584 36.96 -3.13 -13.84
N GLY A 585 37.42 -3.39 -15.08
CA GLY A 585 36.53 -3.59 -16.24
C GLY A 585 35.71 -4.88 -16.25
N ASP A 586 35.84 -5.76 -15.26
CA ASP A 586 35.24 -7.12 -15.27
C ASP A 586 34.04 -7.33 -14.34
N PHE A 587 33.40 -6.28 -13.84
CA PHE A 587 32.24 -6.38 -12.93
C PHE A 587 30.88 -6.41 -13.68
N GLU A 588 30.83 -5.96 -14.92
CA GLU A 588 29.63 -6.11 -15.74
C GLU A 588 29.37 -7.59 -16.04
N GLY A 589 28.13 -8.00 -15.97
CA GLY A 589 27.77 -9.41 -16.11
C GLY A 589 27.97 -10.22 -14.83
N GLN A 590 28.18 -9.58 -13.66
CA GLN A 590 28.46 -10.23 -12.40
C GLN A 590 27.32 -9.99 -11.38
N ILE A 591 27.29 -10.85 -10.36
CA ILE A 591 26.35 -10.78 -9.23
C ILE A 591 27.06 -10.17 -8.03
N PHE A 592 26.43 -9.19 -7.38
CA PHE A 592 26.86 -8.57 -6.13
C PHE A 592 25.73 -8.61 -5.10
N ALA A 593 26.07 -8.69 -3.82
CA ALA A 593 25.15 -8.30 -2.78
C ALA A 593 25.00 -6.76 -2.83
N TYR A 594 23.79 -6.25 -2.59
CA TYR A 594 23.55 -4.81 -2.65
C TYR A 594 22.84 -4.23 -1.45
N LYS A 595 23.00 -2.92 -1.30
CA LYS A 595 22.21 -2.10 -0.37
C LYS A 595 21.91 -0.76 -1.05
N VAL A 596 20.63 -0.41 -1.16
CA VAL A 596 20.19 0.87 -1.73
C VAL A 596 19.90 1.87 -0.62
N SER A 597 20.34 3.12 -0.81
CA SER A 597 20.06 4.25 0.06
C SER A 597 19.73 5.48 -0.79
N GLY A 598 18.45 5.77 -0.97
CA GLY A 598 18.00 6.82 -1.89
C GLY A 598 18.34 6.47 -3.34
N ASN A 599 19.13 7.29 -4.01
CA ASN A 599 19.60 7.04 -5.39
C ASN A 599 20.99 6.38 -5.45
N GLU A 600 21.58 6.02 -4.30
CA GLU A 600 22.91 5.37 -4.23
C GLU A 600 22.77 3.87 -3.97
N ILE A 601 23.64 3.07 -4.61
CA ILE A 601 23.75 1.64 -4.40
C ILE A 601 25.17 1.30 -3.94
N LYS A 602 25.28 0.55 -2.85
CA LYS A 602 26.50 -0.10 -2.40
C LYS A 602 26.52 -1.52 -2.93
N LEU A 603 27.56 -1.91 -3.66
CA LEU A 603 27.77 -3.25 -4.18
C LEU A 603 28.91 -3.93 -3.43
N THR A 604 28.63 -5.13 -2.89
CA THR A 604 29.59 -5.92 -2.12
C THR A 604 29.80 -7.27 -2.79
N ASN A 605 31.03 -7.72 -2.88
CA ASN A 605 31.34 -9.03 -3.45
C ASN A 605 30.69 -10.15 -2.63
N PRO A 606 30.07 -11.16 -3.28
CA PRO A 606 29.65 -12.36 -2.56
C PRO A 606 30.87 -13.09 -1.96
N ALA A 607 30.66 -13.95 -0.97
CA ALA A 607 31.76 -14.66 -0.33
C ALA A 607 32.58 -15.53 -1.30
N GLY A 608 31.97 -15.95 -2.41
CA GLY A 608 32.66 -16.60 -3.51
C GLY A 608 31.72 -16.85 -4.68
N LYS A 609 32.31 -17.19 -5.83
CA LYS A 609 31.61 -17.51 -7.09
C LYS A 609 32.12 -18.84 -7.64
N THR A 610 31.27 -19.60 -8.33
CA THR A 610 31.70 -20.73 -9.14
C THR A 610 32.39 -20.24 -10.40
N ALA A 611 33.25 -21.05 -11.00
CA ALA A 611 33.64 -20.82 -12.38
C ALA A 611 32.42 -20.94 -13.31
N GLU A 612 32.47 -20.28 -14.46
CA GLU A 612 31.40 -20.35 -15.44
C GLU A 612 31.26 -21.77 -15.99
N GLY A 613 30.07 -22.36 -15.83
CA GLY A 613 29.66 -23.60 -16.48
C GLY A 613 29.12 -23.31 -17.87
N LYS A 614 29.43 -24.19 -18.83
CA LYS A 614 28.91 -24.09 -20.19
C LYS A 614 27.93 -25.21 -20.47
N THR A 615 26.87 -24.92 -21.21
CA THR A 615 25.80 -25.87 -21.54
C THR A 615 25.17 -26.44 -20.26
N VAL A 616 24.72 -25.52 -19.39
CA VAL A 616 24.06 -25.85 -18.12
C VAL A 616 22.65 -26.32 -18.39
N VAL A 617 22.15 -27.19 -17.48
CA VAL A 617 20.78 -27.66 -17.47
C VAL A 617 20.22 -27.42 -16.07
N PHE A 618 19.02 -26.91 -16.01
CA PHE A 618 18.28 -26.74 -14.75
C PHE A 618 16.87 -27.29 -14.95
N GLU A 619 16.41 -28.07 -14.00
CA GLU A 619 15.05 -28.64 -13.98
C GLU A 619 14.31 -28.01 -12.78
N LYS A 620 13.16 -27.38 -13.06
CA LYS A 620 12.31 -26.73 -12.05
C LYS A 620 12.02 -27.68 -10.89
N GLY A 621 12.19 -27.16 -9.66
CA GLY A 621 12.07 -27.96 -8.45
C GLY A 621 13.33 -28.72 -8.03
N LYS A 622 14.38 -28.75 -8.84
CA LYS A 622 15.68 -29.33 -8.46
C LYS A 622 16.56 -28.30 -7.77
N THR A 623 17.36 -28.77 -6.82
CA THR A 623 18.31 -27.91 -6.08
C THR A 623 19.67 -27.80 -6.75
N THR A 624 19.90 -28.48 -7.88
CA THR A 624 21.17 -28.48 -8.63
C THR A 624 20.99 -27.79 -9.99
N VAL A 625 22.00 -27.05 -10.41
CA VAL A 625 22.18 -26.60 -11.77
C VAL A 625 23.29 -27.48 -12.37
N ASP A 626 22.91 -28.38 -13.25
CA ASP A 626 23.87 -29.33 -13.85
C ASP A 626 24.79 -28.60 -14.84
N GLY A 627 26.09 -28.93 -14.81
CA GLY A 627 27.08 -28.21 -15.62
C GLY A 627 27.80 -27.08 -14.90
N LEU A 628 27.34 -26.65 -13.69
CA LEU A 628 28.13 -25.75 -12.86
C LEU A 628 29.38 -26.45 -12.32
N THR A 629 30.50 -25.72 -12.34
CA THR A 629 31.77 -26.23 -11.81
C THR A 629 31.70 -26.35 -10.28
N THR A 630 32.16 -27.45 -9.72
CA THR A 630 32.26 -27.63 -8.29
C THR A 630 33.31 -26.70 -7.69
N VAL A 631 33.04 -26.16 -6.51
CA VAL A 631 34.01 -25.35 -5.76
C VAL A 631 34.65 -26.23 -4.70
N GLU A 632 36.00 -26.34 -4.74
CA GLU A 632 36.76 -27.21 -3.84
C GLU A 632 36.27 -28.68 -3.83
N GLY A 633 35.74 -29.16 -4.94
CA GLY A 633 35.21 -30.52 -5.08
C GLY A 633 33.81 -30.73 -4.47
N GLN A 634 33.14 -29.64 -4.04
CA GLN A 634 31.78 -29.72 -3.51
C GLN A 634 30.77 -29.11 -4.48
N THR A 635 29.65 -29.79 -4.72
CA THR A 635 28.50 -29.26 -5.45
C THR A 635 27.77 -28.25 -4.58
N LYS A 636 27.43 -27.09 -5.12
CA LYS A 636 26.60 -26.08 -4.46
C LYS A 636 25.13 -26.32 -4.82
N PHE A 637 24.25 -26.12 -3.87
CA PHE A 637 22.81 -26.38 -4.00
C PHE A 637 22.01 -25.10 -3.87
N ALA A 638 21.06 -24.90 -4.78
CA ALA A 638 20.04 -23.87 -4.66
C ALA A 638 19.03 -24.22 -3.55
N ASN A 639 18.36 -23.24 -3.04
CA ASN A 639 17.31 -23.37 -2.04
C ASN A 639 16.11 -22.48 -2.39
N LYS A 640 15.07 -22.45 -1.55
CA LYS A 640 13.86 -21.66 -1.78
C LYS A 640 14.08 -20.13 -1.86
N ASN A 641 15.24 -19.63 -1.41
CA ASN A 641 15.58 -18.20 -1.40
C ASN A 641 16.71 -17.88 -2.38
N THR A 642 17.24 -18.85 -3.13
CA THR A 642 18.27 -18.58 -4.15
C THR A 642 17.65 -17.74 -5.27
N VAL A 643 18.30 -16.61 -5.60
CA VAL A 643 17.87 -15.73 -6.70
C VAL A 643 18.43 -16.24 -8.00
N PHE A 644 17.59 -16.42 -9.00
CA PHE A 644 17.97 -16.81 -10.36
C PHE A 644 17.81 -15.61 -11.28
N PHE A 645 18.88 -15.19 -11.93
CA PHE A 645 18.90 -14.17 -12.97
C PHE A 645 19.00 -14.87 -14.33
N TYR A 646 17.96 -14.82 -15.14
CA TYR A 646 17.93 -15.31 -16.50
C TYR A 646 18.28 -14.17 -17.44
N VAL A 647 19.48 -14.26 -18.02
CA VAL A 647 20.06 -13.19 -18.82
C VAL A 647 19.95 -13.55 -20.30
N THR A 648 19.09 -12.86 -21.04
CA THR A 648 18.99 -13.02 -22.48
C THR A 648 19.95 -12.08 -23.19
N LEU A 649 20.71 -12.64 -24.16
CA LEU A 649 21.69 -11.89 -24.94
C LEU A 649 21.14 -11.52 -26.31
N LYS A 650 21.48 -10.35 -26.81
CA LYS A 650 21.26 -9.95 -28.21
C LYS A 650 22.12 -10.78 -29.16
N GLU A 651 21.65 -11.03 -30.38
CA GLU A 651 22.43 -11.76 -31.42
C GLU A 651 23.82 -11.15 -31.69
N LYS A 652 23.95 -9.82 -31.58
CA LYS A 652 25.20 -9.08 -31.83
C LYS A 652 26.04 -8.85 -30.56
N GLY A 653 25.67 -9.48 -29.45
CA GLY A 653 26.30 -9.28 -28.15
C GLY A 653 25.64 -8.15 -27.33
N GLY A 654 25.87 -8.17 -26.01
CA GLY A 654 25.18 -7.30 -25.03
C GLY A 654 23.91 -7.94 -24.48
N ILE A 655 23.44 -7.41 -23.36
CA ILE A 655 22.27 -7.92 -22.65
C ILE A 655 21.02 -7.36 -23.29
N ASP A 656 20.03 -8.23 -23.53
CA ASP A 656 18.70 -7.86 -24.00
C ASP A 656 17.72 -7.72 -22.81
N SER A 657 17.63 -8.76 -21.99
CA SER A 657 16.79 -8.75 -20.77
C SER A 657 17.45 -9.51 -19.63
N VAL A 658 16.98 -9.22 -18.41
CA VAL A 658 17.32 -9.98 -17.20
C VAL A 658 16.03 -10.23 -16.46
N ASP A 659 15.60 -11.48 -16.35
CA ASP A 659 14.42 -11.89 -15.62
C ASP A 659 14.83 -12.53 -14.29
N VAL A 660 14.02 -12.37 -13.23
CA VAL A 660 14.41 -12.75 -11.87
C VAL A 660 13.37 -13.70 -11.28
N TYR A 661 13.86 -14.81 -10.75
CA TYR A 661 13.04 -15.80 -10.06
C TYR A 661 13.64 -16.10 -8.69
N THR A 662 12.79 -16.22 -7.66
CA THR A 662 13.25 -16.55 -6.30
C THR A 662 12.87 -17.97 -5.94
N GLY A 663 13.89 -18.79 -5.68
CA GLY A 663 13.77 -20.19 -5.33
C GLY A 663 13.76 -21.14 -6.51
N TYR A 664 14.29 -22.33 -6.28
CA TYR A 664 14.43 -23.39 -7.29
C TYR A 664 13.10 -23.91 -7.84
N SER A 665 11.99 -23.67 -7.14
CA SER A 665 10.65 -24.07 -7.59
C SER A 665 9.96 -23.01 -8.44
N ALA A 666 10.45 -21.78 -8.44
CA ALA A 666 9.94 -20.70 -9.27
C ALA A 666 10.74 -20.50 -10.56
N ALA A 667 12.05 -20.80 -10.53
CA ALA A 667 12.91 -20.66 -11.70
C ALA A 667 12.53 -21.67 -12.80
N PRO A 668 12.39 -21.20 -14.05
CA PRO A 668 12.06 -22.06 -15.20
C PRO A 668 13.10 -23.11 -15.52
N ASP A 669 12.71 -24.12 -16.30
CA ASP A 669 13.62 -25.10 -16.85
C ASP A 669 14.62 -24.46 -17.82
N VAL A 670 15.83 -25.02 -17.88
CA VAL A 670 16.87 -24.68 -18.84
C VAL A 670 17.35 -25.97 -19.49
N ASP A 671 17.12 -26.10 -20.77
CA ASP A 671 17.44 -27.26 -21.54
C ASP A 671 18.81 -27.18 -22.25
N LYS A 672 19.28 -28.29 -22.81
CA LYS A 672 20.54 -28.29 -23.57
C LYS A 672 20.46 -27.45 -24.84
N GLU A 673 19.27 -27.38 -25.41
CA GLU A 673 18.93 -26.61 -26.61
C GLU A 673 19.10 -25.11 -26.39
N ASP A 674 18.91 -24.62 -25.14
CA ASP A 674 19.15 -23.22 -24.77
C ASP A 674 20.61 -22.82 -24.89
N ASN A 675 21.53 -23.79 -24.91
CA ASN A 675 22.97 -23.56 -24.96
C ASN A 675 23.47 -22.54 -23.93
N ALA A 676 22.84 -22.56 -22.73
CA ALA A 676 23.05 -21.59 -21.69
C ALA A 676 24.40 -21.80 -20.98
N SER A 677 24.99 -20.72 -20.53
CA SER A 677 26.08 -20.71 -19.55
C SER A 677 25.57 -20.19 -18.20
N ALA A 678 26.22 -20.60 -17.11
CA ALA A 678 25.85 -20.10 -15.79
C ALA A 678 27.02 -20.04 -14.82
N PHE A 679 26.92 -19.16 -13.85
CA PHE A 679 27.72 -19.18 -12.64
C PHE A 679 26.85 -18.89 -11.42
N ALA A 680 27.29 -19.33 -10.24
CA ALA A 680 26.59 -19.11 -9.00
C ALA A 680 27.44 -18.36 -8.00
N ALA A 681 26.81 -17.44 -7.28
CA ALA A 681 27.34 -16.80 -6.08
C ALA A 681 26.95 -17.61 -4.85
N TYR A 682 27.84 -17.67 -3.85
CA TYR A 682 27.59 -18.33 -2.57
C TYR A 682 28.07 -17.52 -1.38
N ASN A 683 27.42 -17.72 -0.22
CA ASN A 683 27.76 -17.05 1.03
C ASN A 683 28.94 -17.75 1.73
N LYS A 684 29.44 -17.19 2.85
CA LYS A 684 30.51 -17.74 3.67
C LYS A 684 30.18 -19.16 4.18
N GLY A 685 28.90 -19.51 4.39
CA GLY A 685 28.43 -20.85 4.72
C GLY A 685 28.41 -21.82 3.53
N GLY A 686 28.83 -21.39 2.33
CA GLY A 686 28.88 -22.19 1.12
C GLY A 686 27.53 -22.50 0.48
N LYS A 687 26.45 -21.86 0.90
CA LYS A 687 25.12 -21.97 0.28
C LYS A 687 25.05 -21.12 -0.99
N MET A 688 24.40 -21.63 -2.05
CA MET A 688 24.14 -20.89 -3.25
C MET A 688 23.08 -19.82 -2.95
N VAL A 689 23.42 -18.55 -3.18
CA VAL A 689 22.58 -17.39 -2.88
C VAL A 689 21.99 -16.76 -4.12
N ALA A 690 22.75 -16.77 -5.21
CA ALA A 690 22.25 -16.31 -6.50
C ALA A 690 22.91 -17.09 -7.65
N VAL A 691 22.21 -17.21 -8.77
CA VAL A 691 22.67 -17.85 -10.00
C VAL A 691 22.37 -16.94 -11.17
N ALA A 692 23.34 -16.66 -12.01
CA ALA A 692 23.10 -16.05 -13.32
C ALA A 692 23.17 -17.15 -14.39
N ILE A 693 22.11 -17.30 -15.16
CA ILE A 693 22.02 -18.20 -16.31
C ILE A 693 21.86 -17.33 -17.53
N THR A 694 22.76 -17.51 -18.50
CA THR A 694 22.86 -16.62 -19.66
C THR A 694 22.69 -17.44 -20.95
N SER A 695 21.75 -17.05 -21.78
CA SER A 695 21.50 -17.64 -23.11
C SER A 695 21.16 -16.55 -24.13
N LYS A 696 21.18 -16.90 -25.41
CA LYS A 696 20.64 -16.05 -26.49
C LYS A 696 19.14 -16.18 -26.62
N GLU A 697 18.61 -17.33 -26.29
CA GLU A 697 17.20 -17.65 -26.34
C GLU A 697 16.91 -18.74 -25.31
N PHE A 698 15.91 -18.58 -24.48
CA PHE A 698 15.41 -19.58 -23.56
C PHE A 698 14.15 -20.21 -24.17
N ASN A 699 14.13 -21.53 -24.24
CA ASN A 699 12.97 -22.31 -24.75
C ASN A 699 11.99 -22.68 -23.63
N SER A 700 12.16 -22.06 -22.43
CA SER A 700 11.34 -22.43 -21.30
C SER A 700 9.90 -21.96 -21.46
N THR A 701 8.96 -22.84 -21.17
CA THR A 701 7.53 -22.57 -21.04
C THR A 701 7.20 -22.18 -19.60
N ASP A 702 7.79 -21.10 -19.08
CA ASP A 702 7.29 -20.58 -17.82
C ASP A 702 6.00 -19.81 -18.08
N LEU A 703 4.90 -20.36 -17.60
CA LEU A 703 3.56 -19.82 -17.82
C LEU A 703 3.24 -18.62 -16.91
N SER A 704 4.15 -18.25 -15.98
CA SER A 704 4.03 -17.02 -15.19
C SER A 704 4.22 -15.75 -16.03
N ASP A 705 4.86 -15.85 -17.18
CA ASP A 705 5.13 -14.73 -18.10
C ASP A 705 3.99 -14.54 -19.13
N HIS A 706 2.75 -14.76 -18.74
CA HIS A 706 1.59 -14.52 -19.57
C HIS A 706 0.75 -13.36 -19.06
N VAL A 707 0.18 -12.62 -19.99
CA VAL A 707 -0.68 -11.46 -19.72
C VAL A 707 -1.94 -11.52 -20.55
N PHE A 708 -3.10 -11.38 -19.93
CA PHE A 708 -4.37 -11.13 -20.61
C PHE A 708 -4.54 -9.64 -20.80
N ILE A 709 -4.53 -9.14 -22.05
CA ILE A 709 -4.77 -7.73 -22.37
C ILE A 709 -6.24 -7.56 -22.71
N TYR A 710 -6.95 -6.76 -21.90
CA TYR A 710 -8.37 -6.48 -22.14
C TYR A 710 -8.62 -5.12 -22.78
N LYS A 711 -7.64 -4.21 -22.80
CA LYS A 711 -7.77 -2.89 -23.39
C LYS A 711 -6.43 -2.26 -23.74
N SER A 712 -6.36 -1.65 -24.93
CA SER A 712 -5.27 -0.78 -25.37
C SER A 712 -5.75 0.66 -25.32
N ASP A 713 -5.04 1.55 -24.61
CA ASP A 713 -5.50 2.93 -24.40
C ASP A 713 -4.88 3.94 -25.38
N SER A 714 -3.56 3.97 -25.50
CA SER A 714 -2.85 5.00 -26.28
C SER A 714 -1.61 4.43 -26.95
N THR A 715 -1.35 4.86 -28.18
CA THR A 715 -0.14 4.50 -28.92
C THR A 715 0.82 5.69 -28.93
N PHE A 716 2.04 5.47 -28.45
CA PHE A 716 3.15 6.42 -28.49
C PHE A 716 4.16 6.00 -29.59
N ASN A 717 5.21 6.78 -29.83
CA ASN A 717 6.19 6.44 -30.87
C ASN A 717 6.93 5.13 -30.57
N ASP A 718 7.18 4.83 -29.28
CA ASP A 718 8.04 3.74 -28.86
C ASP A 718 7.31 2.65 -28.06
N TYR A 719 6.04 2.87 -27.67
CA TYR A 719 5.25 1.90 -26.93
C TYR A 719 3.74 2.14 -27.05
N ILE A 720 2.96 1.13 -26.63
CA ILE A 720 1.50 1.21 -26.45
C ILE A 720 1.21 1.11 -24.95
N GLU A 721 0.31 1.96 -24.44
CA GLU A 721 -0.27 1.75 -23.11
C GLU A 721 -1.44 0.76 -23.22
N ALA A 722 -1.42 -0.24 -22.36
CA ALA A 722 -2.44 -1.29 -22.29
C ALA A 722 -2.84 -1.60 -20.84
N ARG A 723 -3.97 -2.28 -20.70
CA ARG A 723 -4.48 -2.78 -19.42
C ARG A 723 -4.65 -4.29 -19.49
N GLY A 724 -4.29 -4.98 -18.43
CA GLY A 724 -4.33 -6.43 -18.43
C GLY A 724 -4.18 -7.06 -17.05
N PHE A 725 -4.29 -8.38 -17.01
CA PHE A 725 -4.02 -9.21 -15.84
C PHE A 725 -2.81 -10.09 -16.13
N LEU A 726 -1.86 -10.12 -15.21
CA LEU A 726 -0.72 -11.04 -15.27
C LEU A 726 -1.12 -12.41 -14.74
N ALA A 727 -0.55 -13.48 -15.29
CA ALA A 727 -0.76 -14.83 -14.78
C ALA A 727 -0.35 -14.89 -13.29
N GLY A 728 -1.18 -15.55 -12.48
CA GLY A 728 -1.00 -15.64 -11.02
C GLY A 728 -1.43 -14.39 -10.22
N SER A 729 -2.00 -13.36 -10.87
CA SER A 729 -2.50 -12.16 -10.20
C SER A 729 -3.92 -11.81 -10.65
N ALA A 730 -4.81 -11.57 -9.71
CA ALA A 730 -6.15 -11.04 -9.97
C ALA A 730 -6.20 -9.49 -9.93
N GLU A 731 -5.08 -8.83 -9.71
CA GLU A 731 -5.00 -7.36 -9.74
C GLU A 731 -4.88 -6.84 -11.16
N ALA A 732 -5.77 -5.93 -11.53
CA ALA A 732 -5.73 -5.28 -12.85
C ALA A 732 -4.53 -4.33 -12.93
N ASN A 733 -3.61 -4.58 -13.87
CA ASN A 733 -2.57 -3.63 -14.20
C ASN A 733 -3.10 -2.62 -15.22
N THR A 734 -3.23 -1.36 -14.80
CA THR A 734 -3.85 -0.29 -15.59
C THR A 734 -2.88 0.54 -16.42
N SER A 735 -1.57 0.25 -16.39
CA SER A 735 -0.52 1.02 -17.08
C SER A 735 0.62 0.12 -17.56
N LEU A 736 0.28 -0.93 -18.31
CA LEU A 736 1.27 -1.76 -18.99
C LEU A 736 1.80 -1.00 -20.22
N LYS A 737 3.11 -0.97 -20.37
CA LYS A 737 3.76 -0.38 -21.55
C LYS A 737 4.30 -1.50 -22.44
N VAL A 738 3.84 -1.57 -23.67
CA VAL A 738 4.19 -2.62 -24.63
C VAL A 738 5.07 -2.01 -25.72
N SER A 739 6.32 -2.48 -25.83
CA SER A 739 7.31 -1.98 -26.81
C SER A 739 7.47 -2.85 -28.04
N ASP A 740 7.05 -4.11 -28.02
CA ASP A 740 7.12 -5.01 -29.16
C ASP A 740 5.93 -5.98 -29.20
N LEU A 741 5.54 -6.41 -30.38
CA LEU A 741 4.38 -7.23 -30.66
C LEU A 741 4.75 -8.50 -31.44
N PRO A 742 3.88 -9.54 -31.43
CA PRO A 742 4.09 -10.72 -32.26
C PRO A 742 4.35 -10.39 -33.71
N SER A 743 5.19 -11.19 -34.38
CA SER A 743 5.57 -10.98 -35.78
C SER A 743 4.36 -10.85 -36.71
N GLY A 744 4.26 -9.74 -37.41
CA GLY A 744 3.15 -9.44 -38.34
C GLY A 744 2.00 -8.60 -37.74
N VAL A 745 2.04 -8.29 -36.46
CA VAL A 745 1.08 -7.38 -35.81
C VAL A 745 1.65 -5.95 -35.80
N GLU A 746 0.92 -4.98 -36.34
CA GLU A 746 1.36 -3.58 -36.29
C GLU A 746 1.05 -3.00 -34.89
N MET A 747 1.90 -2.05 -34.42
CA MET A 747 1.79 -1.40 -33.10
C MET A 747 0.40 -0.80 -32.76
N LYS A 748 -0.42 -0.55 -33.75
CA LYS A 748 -1.81 -0.03 -33.58
C LYS A 748 -2.88 -1.15 -33.57
N GLU A 749 -2.49 -2.39 -33.59
CA GLU A 749 -3.37 -3.56 -33.70
C GLU A 749 -3.20 -4.55 -32.54
N VAL A 750 -2.90 -4.06 -31.32
CA VAL A 750 -2.99 -4.94 -30.13
C VAL A 750 -4.42 -5.44 -30.04
N VAL A 751 -4.59 -6.74 -30.09
CA VAL A 751 -5.92 -7.33 -30.01
C VAL A 751 -6.34 -7.42 -28.56
N ASP A 752 -7.30 -6.61 -28.20
CA ASP A 752 -7.93 -6.67 -26.88
C ASP A 752 -8.66 -8.01 -26.70
N GLY A 753 -8.66 -8.54 -25.48
CA GLY A 753 -9.31 -9.81 -25.16
C GLY A 753 -8.47 -11.05 -25.46
N LYS A 754 -7.13 -10.95 -25.55
CA LYS A 754 -6.21 -12.08 -25.77
C LYS A 754 -5.18 -12.25 -24.68
N ILE A 755 -4.71 -13.50 -24.53
CA ILE A 755 -3.57 -13.85 -23.68
C ILE A 755 -2.30 -13.87 -24.55
N TYR A 756 -1.25 -13.24 -24.08
CA TYR A 756 0.07 -13.17 -24.70
C TYR A 756 1.14 -13.70 -23.75
N LEU A 757 2.15 -14.35 -24.29
CA LEU A 757 3.43 -14.51 -23.61
C LEU A 757 4.17 -13.16 -23.65
N TYR A 758 4.80 -12.75 -22.55
CA TYR A 758 5.59 -11.51 -22.52
C TYR A 758 6.99 -11.72 -21.95
N SER A 759 7.89 -10.85 -22.34
CA SER A 759 9.17 -10.60 -21.67
C SER A 759 9.32 -9.09 -21.49
N THR A 760 10.22 -8.66 -20.62
CA THR A 760 10.45 -7.23 -20.40
C THR A 760 11.77 -6.80 -21.03
N ASP A 761 11.76 -5.64 -21.68
CA ASP A 761 13.01 -5.03 -22.19
C ASP A 761 13.78 -4.29 -21.08
N SER A 762 14.91 -3.68 -21.47
CA SER A 762 15.81 -2.95 -20.56
C SER A 762 15.15 -1.74 -19.86
N ASP A 763 14.03 -1.26 -20.35
CA ASP A 763 13.30 -0.11 -19.81
C ASP A 763 12.04 -0.55 -19.06
N GLY A 764 11.87 -1.89 -18.91
CA GLY A 764 10.74 -2.52 -18.22
C GLY A 764 9.45 -2.58 -19.04
N TYR A 765 9.52 -2.32 -20.35
CA TYR A 765 8.36 -2.42 -21.23
C TYR A 765 8.16 -3.86 -21.70
N LEU A 766 6.91 -4.27 -21.88
CA LEU A 766 6.55 -5.62 -22.32
C LEU A 766 6.83 -5.81 -23.82
N LYS A 767 7.46 -6.92 -24.15
CA LYS A 767 7.55 -7.48 -25.50
C LYS A 767 6.61 -8.66 -25.60
N LEU A 768 5.55 -8.54 -26.37
CA LEU A 768 4.55 -9.58 -26.51
C LEU A 768 4.91 -10.58 -27.60
N LYS A 769 4.63 -11.84 -27.33
CA LYS A 769 4.69 -12.96 -28.29
C LYS A 769 3.36 -13.71 -28.26
N GLU A 770 3.08 -14.50 -29.29
CA GLU A 770 1.95 -15.46 -29.24
C GLU A 770 2.13 -16.42 -28.04
N ALA A 771 1.03 -16.75 -27.38
CA ALA A 771 1.06 -17.52 -26.12
C ALA A 771 1.41 -19.03 -26.28
N GLY A 772 1.71 -19.49 -27.47
CA GLY A 772 2.16 -20.86 -27.71
C GLY A 772 1.10 -21.96 -27.51
N ASP A 773 1.56 -23.20 -27.41
CA ASP A 773 0.69 -24.41 -27.40
C ASP A 773 -0.06 -24.61 -26.07
N ASN A 774 0.35 -23.89 -24.99
CA ASN A 774 -0.29 -23.97 -23.69
C ASN A 774 -1.56 -23.09 -23.58
N LEU A 775 -1.79 -22.25 -24.59
CA LEU A 775 -3.02 -21.48 -24.70
C LEU A 775 -4.07 -22.27 -25.49
N ILE A 776 -5.14 -22.65 -24.85
CA ILE A 776 -6.27 -23.32 -25.44
C ILE A 776 -7.38 -22.30 -25.72
N THR A 777 -7.72 -22.10 -26.98
CA THR A 777 -8.94 -21.39 -27.38
C THR A 777 -10.09 -22.40 -27.30
N VAL A 778 -11.05 -22.15 -26.43
CA VAL A 778 -12.05 -23.15 -26.08
C VAL A 778 -13.40 -22.85 -26.71
N ASN A 779 -14.01 -21.71 -26.42
CA ASN A 779 -15.41 -21.37 -26.67
C ASN A 779 -16.36 -22.55 -26.34
N GLY A 780 -16.27 -23.05 -25.12
CA GLY A 780 -17.01 -24.19 -24.65
C GLY A 780 -17.48 -24.03 -23.20
N LYS A 781 -18.58 -24.69 -22.85
CA LYS A 781 -19.16 -24.61 -21.51
C LYS A 781 -18.34 -25.33 -20.45
N ALA A 782 -18.27 -24.70 -19.29
CA ALA A 782 -17.86 -25.35 -18.07
C ALA A 782 -18.94 -26.33 -17.60
N THR A 783 -18.54 -27.54 -17.27
CA THR A 783 -19.43 -28.58 -16.75
C THR A 783 -18.78 -29.33 -15.58
N ASN A 784 -19.58 -29.96 -14.72
CA ASN A 784 -19.08 -30.67 -13.53
C ASN A 784 -18.13 -29.84 -12.68
N VAL A 785 -18.47 -28.57 -12.47
CA VAL A 785 -17.60 -27.64 -11.76
C VAL A 785 -17.54 -27.95 -10.26
N SER A 786 -16.33 -27.94 -9.72
CA SER A 786 -16.04 -28.01 -8.29
C SER A 786 -15.07 -26.89 -7.89
N SER A 787 -14.84 -26.72 -6.59
CA SER A 787 -13.84 -25.73 -6.11
C SER A 787 -12.39 -26.07 -6.52
N SER A 788 -12.12 -27.25 -7.05
CA SER A 788 -10.77 -27.73 -7.41
C SER A 788 -10.66 -28.30 -8.81
N SER A 789 -11.74 -28.38 -9.58
CA SER A 789 -11.72 -28.86 -10.97
C SER A 789 -12.90 -28.34 -11.78
N VAL A 790 -12.73 -28.35 -13.09
CA VAL A 790 -13.76 -28.04 -14.09
C VAL A 790 -13.59 -28.96 -15.29
N VAL A 791 -14.69 -29.44 -15.86
CA VAL A 791 -14.70 -30.18 -17.12
C VAL A 791 -15.06 -29.24 -18.25
N VAL A 792 -14.19 -29.19 -19.27
CA VAL A 792 -14.39 -28.37 -20.46
C VAL A 792 -14.17 -29.26 -21.68
N LYS A 793 -15.15 -29.29 -22.57
CA LYS A 793 -15.12 -30.20 -23.78
C LYS A 793 -14.74 -31.63 -23.42
N GLY A 794 -15.33 -32.16 -22.35
CA GLY A 794 -15.15 -33.54 -21.92
C GLY A 794 -13.81 -33.86 -21.21
N LYS A 795 -12.88 -32.90 -21.09
CA LYS A 795 -11.63 -33.07 -20.37
C LYS A 795 -11.69 -32.33 -19.04
N GLU A 796 -11.22 -32.97 -17.96
CA GLU A 796 -11.13 -32.39 -16.62
C GLU A 796 -9.80 -31.66 -16.45
N TYR A 797 -9.87 -30.46 -15.88
CA TYR A 797 -8.72 -29.63 -15.56
C TYR A 797 -8.77 -29.23 -14.08
N ALA A 798 -7.61 -29.12 -13.46
CA ALA A 798 -7.47 -28.70 -12.06
C ALA A 798 -7.55 -27.17 -11.92
N VAL A 799 -8.34 -26.74 -10.94
CA VAL A 799 -8.39 -25.35 -10.44
C VAL A 799 -7.63 -25.29 -9.13
N THR A 800 -6.67 -24.39 -9.02
CA THR A 800 -5.80 -24.26 -7.85
C THR A 800 -5.90 -22.87 -7.25
N SER A 801 -5.28 -22.64 -6.10
CA SER A 801 -5.20 -21.31 -5.48
C SER A 801 -4.46 -20.28 -6.34
N LYS A 802 -3.80 -20.69 -7.42
CA LYS A 802 -3.07 -19.84 -8.36
C LYS A 802 -3.85 -19.56 -9.65
N THR A 803 -4.95 -20.27 -9.89
CA THR A 803 -5.79 -20.06 -11.08
C THR A 803 -6.39 -18.65 -11.06
N VAL A 804 -6.19 -17.88 -12.12
CA VAL A 804 -6.82 -16.58 -12.30
C VAL A 804 -8.06 -16.74 -13.18
N LEU A 805 -9.24 -16.60 -12.60
CA LEU A 805 -10.51 -16.54 -13.32
C LEU A 805 -10.81 -15.10 -13.71
N ILE A 806 -10.95 -14.85 -15.02
CA ILE A 806 -11.26 -13.52 -15.57
C ILE A 806 -12.67 -13.57 -16.17
N ASP A 807 -13.58 -12.77 -15.64
CA ASP A 807 -14.92 -12.61 -16.19
C ASP A 807 -14.98 -11.38 -17.11
N ASN A 808 -15.11 -11.68 -18.41
CA ASN A 808 -15.19 -10.68 -19.48
C ASN A 808 -16.62 -10.51 -20.03
N THR A 809 -17.63 -11.10 -19.40
CA THR A 809 -19.01 -11.17 -19.91
C THR A 809 -19.68 -9.82 -19.98
N ASP A 810 -19.80 -9.13 -18.83
CA ASP A 810 -20.65 -7.94 -18.70
C ASP A 810 -19.93 -6.64 -19.11
N ASN A 811 -18.61 -6.61 -19.01
CA ASN A 811 -17.84 -5.38 -19.20
C ASN A 811 -16.43 -5.64 -19.79
N PRO A 812 -16.33 -5.95 -21.08
CA PRO A 812 -15.05 -6.29 -21.73
C PRO A 812 -13.98 -5.20 -21.61
N GLY A 813 -14.37 -3.94 -21.42
CA GLY A 813 -13.45 -2.82 -21.21
C GLY A 813 -12.88 -2.71 -19.80
N THR A 814 -13.47 -3.42 -18.82
CA THR A 814 -13.04 -3.48 -17.42
C THR A 814 -13.50 -4.81 -16.79
N PRO A 815 -12.96 -5.96 -17.25
CA PRO A 815 -13.33 -7.27 -16.73
C PRO A 815 -12.94 -7.40 -15.25
N SER A 816 -13.60 -8.31 -14.53
CA SER A 816 -13.23 -8.67 -13.17
C SER A 816 -12.32 -9.90 -13.16
N ALA A 817 -11.46 -10.03 -12.16
CA ALA A 817 -10.65 -11.22 -11.96
C ALA A 817 -10.69 -11.70 -10.50
N THR A 818 -10.65 -13.03 -10.31
CA THR A 818 -10.62 -13.65 -8.99
C THR A 818 -9.56 -14.74 -8.97
N LEU A 819 -8.72 -14.72 -7.94
CA LEU A 819 -7.67 -15.70 -7.74
C LEU A 819 -8.22 -16.92 -6.99
N GLY A 820 -7.89 -18.13 -7.48
CA GLY A 820 -8.29 -19.40 -6.87
C GLY A 820 -9.79 -19.72 -7.02
N ALA A 821 -10.49 -19.05 -7.92
CA ALA A 821 -11.90 -19.32 -8.20
C ALA A 821 -12.09 -20.28 -9.36
N ALA A 822 -13.13 -21.14 -9.28
CA ALA A 822 -13.67 -21.93 -10.38
C ALA A 822 -14.79 -21.14 -11.09
N PRO A 823 -15.08 -21.41 -12.39
CA PRO A 823 -16.24 -20.85 -13.07
C PRO A 823 -17.53 -21.42 -12.49
N GLU A 824 -18.67 -20.93 -12.94
CA GLU A 824 -19.96 -21.57 -12.65
C GLU A 824 -20.30 -22.63 -13.73
N ASP A 825 -21.17 -23.60 -13.42
CA ASP A 825 -21.69 -24.53 -14.43
C ASP A 825 -22.42 -23.73 -15.53
N ASP A 826 -22.18 -24.07 -16.78
CA ASP A 826 -22.67 -23.38 -17.98
C ASP A 826 -21.91 -22.08 -18.37
N ASP A 827 -20.91 -21.62 -17.61
CA ASP A 827 -20.06 -20.52 -18.08
C ASP A 827 -19.32 -20.87 -19.37
N VAL A 828 -19.30 -19.95 -20.34
CA VAL A 828 -18.60 -20.13 -21.61
C VAL A 828 -17.15 -19.69 -21.46
N ILE A 829 -16.23 -20.66 -21.50
CA ILE A 829 -14.80 -20.42 -21.42
C ILE A 829 -14.27 -20.14 -22.82
N THR A 830 -13.67 -18.97 -23.02
CA THR A 830 -13.11 -18.56 -24.32
C THR A 830 -11.64 -18.96 -24.44
N TYR A 831 -10.86 -18.72 -23.40
CA TYR A 831 -9.43 -19.04 -23.36
C TYR A 831 -9.05 -19.72 -22.05
N MET A 832 -8.13 -20.68 -22.12
CA MET A 832 -7.45 -21.26 -20.96
C MET A 832 -5.94 -21.31 -21.22
N LEU A 833 -5.16 -20.87 -20.24
CA LEU A 833 -3.73 -21.13 -20.16
C LEU A 833 -3.53 -22.31 -19.22
N VAL A 834 -2.98 -23.41 -19.71
CA VAL A 834 -2.92 -24.69 -19.00
C VAL A 834 -1.47 -25.20 -18.94
N ASP A 835 -1.05 -25.65 -17.76
CA ASP A 835 0.19 -26.36 -17.53
C ASP A 835 -0.12 -27.82 -17.17
N ASP A 836 0.19 -28.73 -18.02
CA ASP A 836 -0.28 -30.14 -17.98
C ASP A 836 -1.82 -30.19 -17.92
N ASP A 837 -2.42 -30.36 -16.76
CA ASP A 837 -3.87 -30.35 -16.53
C ASP A 837 -4.28 -29.30 -15.51
N GLU A 838 -3.39 -28.41 -15.07
CA GLU A 838 -3.66 -27.30 -14.13
C GLU A 838 -3.92 -25.99 -14.90
N ILE A 839 -5.03 -25.31 -14.57
CA ILE A 839 -5.36 -24.02 -15.17
C ILE A 839 -4.64 -22.91 -14.42
N LEU A 840 -3.83 -22.11 -15.11
CA LEU A 840 -3.18 -20.92 -14.56
C LEU A 840 -4.02 -19.66 -14.79
N MET A 841 -4.68 -19.56 -15.93
CA MET A 841 -5.56 -18.44 -16.27
C MET A 841 -6.72 -18.94 -17.10
N MET A 842 -7.91 -18.44 -16.84
CA MET A 842 -9.14 -18.80 -17.55
C MET A 842 -9.97 -17.54 -17.79
N VAL A 843 -10.45 -17.37 -19.01
CA VAL A 843 -11.30 -16.25 -19.42
C VAL A 843 -12.70 -16.77 -19.73
N ILE A 844 -13.70 -16.29 -19.03
CA ILE A 844 -15.11 -16.56 -19.33
C ILE A 844 -15.74 -15.37 -20.05
N ASP A 845 -16.59 -15.67 -21.03
CA ASP A 845 -17.38 -14.69 -21.75
C ASP A 845 -18.69 -15.36 -22.21
N ASN A 846 -19.73 -15.20 -21.42
CA ASN A 846 -21.05 -15.80 -21.68
C ASN A 846 -21.78 -15.18 -22.87
N THR A 847 -21.20 -14.15 -23.53
CA THR A 847 -21.69 -13.59 -24.80
C THR A 847 -21.09 -14.24 -26.03
N ALA A 848 -20.03 -15.07 -25.85
CA ALA A 848 -19.38 -15.79 -26.94
C ALA A 848 -20.26 -16.95 -27.44
N GLU A 849 -20.28 -17.16 -28.77
CA GLU A 849 -20.94 -18.33 -29.34
C GLU A 849 -20.14 -19.60 -29.07
N GLU A 850 -20.82 -20.65 -28.58
CA GLU A 850 -20.21 -21.96 -28.42
C GLU A 850 -19.74 -22.51 -29.77
N THR A 851 -18.52 -23.04 -29.84
CA THR A 851 -18.07 -23.86 -30.97
C THR A 851 -18.58 -25.30 -30.78
N PRO A 852 -19.41 -25.83 -31.65
CA PRO A 852 -19.86 -27.23 -31.58
C PRO A 852 -18.64 -28.16 -31.52
N GLU A 853 -18.69 -29.20 -30.68
CA GLU A 853 -17.64 -30.21 -30.58
C GLU A 853 -17.61 -31.11 -31.84
N THR A 854 -16.43 -31.42 -32.34
CA THR A 854 -16.26 -32.49 -33.35
C THR A 854 -16.49 -33.86 -32.65
N PRO A 855 -17.46 -34.65 -33.08
CA PRO A 855 -17.75 -35.92 -32.41
C PRO A 855 -16.54 -36.88 -32.49
N ASP A 856 -16.28 -37.63 -31.42
CA ASP A 856 -15.19 -38.63 -31.34
C ASP A 856 -15.21 -39.71 -32.46
N ASN A 857 -16.34 -39.84 -33.13
CA ASN A 857 -16.53 -40.79 -34.22
C ASN A 857 -16.25 -40.20 -35.61
N VAL A 858 -15.68 -38.99 -35.69
CA VAL A 858 -15.42 -38.26 -36.95
C VAL A 858 -13.92 -38.09 -37.17
N THR A 859 -13.45 -38.39 -38.38
CA THR A 859 -12.07 -38.19 -38.81
C THR A 859 -12.01 -37.37 -40.10
N VAL A 860 -11.26 -36.30 -40.13
CA VAL A 860 -11.09 -35.43 -41.32
C VAL A 860 -9.66 -35.61 -41.89
N THR A 861 -9.59 -35.91 -43.18
CA THR A 861 -8.33 -35.95 -43.93
C THR A 861 -8.33 -34.89 -45.02
N VAL A 862 -7.21 -34.20 -45.19
CA VAL A 862 -7.01 -33.19 -46.26
C VAL A 862 -5.82 -33.62 -47.11
N ALA A 863 -6.08 -33.96 -48.38
CA ALA A 863 -5.03 -34.36 -49.30
C ALA A 863 -5.37 -33.95 -50.74
N ASN A 864 -4.40 -33.44 -51.48
CA ASN A 864 -4.51 -33.08 -52.90
C ASN A 864 -5.71 -32.18 -53.23
N GLY A 865 -5.99 -31.20 -52.41
CA GLY A 865 -7.13 -30.27 -52.57
C GLY A 865 -8.50 -30.88 -52.31
N LYS A 866 -8.57 -32.02 -51.64
CA LYS A 866 -9.79 -32.72 -51.25
C LYS A 866 -9.85 -32.89 -49.72
N ILE A 867 -10.99 -32.59 -49.17
CA ILE A 867 -11.35 -32.87 -47.78
C ILE A 867 -12.24 -34.09 -47.77
N THR A 868 -11.87 -35.08 -47.00
CA THR A 868 -12.70 -36.30 -46.79
C THR A 868 -12.99 -36.41 -45.31
N LEU A 869 -14.28 -36.32 -44.94
CA LEU A 869 -14.76 -36.61 -43.61
C LEU A 869 -15.26 -38.04 -43.54
N THR A 870 -14.68 -38.84 -42.67
CA THR A 870 -15.07 -40.25 -42.45
C THR A 870 -15.68 -40.36 -41.06
N TYR A 871 -16.85 -41.02 -40.94
CA TYR A 871 -17.51 -41.22 -39.63
C TYR A 871 -17.77 -42.69 -39.37
N THR A 872 -17.73 -43.11 -38.12
CA THR A 872 -18.06 -44.44 -37.62
C THR A 872 -19.39 -44.37 -36.86
N GLY A 873 -20.37 -45.20 -37.28
CA GLY A 873 -21.71 -45.24 -36.63
C GLY A 873 -22.85 -45.36 -37.63
N GLU A 874 -24.08 -45.59 -37.14
CA GLU A 874 -25.26 -45.79 -37.98
C GLU A 874 -25.84 -44.46 -38.52
N THR A 875 -25.48 -43.33 -37.93
CA THR A 875 -25.99 -42.00 -38.31
C THR A 875 -24.85 -41.07 -38.71
N ALA A 876 -24.98 -40.41 -39.85
CA ALA A 876 -24.02 -39.39 -40.27
C ALA A 876 -24.06 -38.16 -39.31
N PRO A 877 -22.90 -37.52 -39.04
CA PRO A 877 -22.82 -36.30 -38.26
C PRO A 877 -23.70 -35.19 -38.86
N SER A 878 -24.23 -34.32 -38.02
CA SER A 878 -25.00 -33.14 -38.49
C SER A 878 -24.18 -32.24 -39.40
N VAL A 879 -24.82 -31.34 -40.11
CA VAL A 879 -24.13 -30.39 -41.00
C VAL A 879 -23.17 -29.49 -40.24
N ASP A 880 -23.57 -29.07 -39.03
CA ASP A 880 -22.77 -28.23 -38.17
C ASP A 880 -21.54 -28.98 -37.62
N GLU A 881 -21.69 -30.22 -37.19
CA GLU A 881 -20.59 -31.10 -36.79
C GLU A 881 -19.60 -31.38 -37.94
N GLN A 882 -20.11 -31.54 -39.19
CA GLN A 882 -19.27 -31.69 -40.38
C GLN A 882 -18.50 -30.38 -40.67
N ALA A 883 -19.13 -29.23 -40.60
CA ALA A 883 -18.49 -27.93 -40.82
C ALA A 883 -17.41 -27.64 -39.78
N THR A 884 -17.71 -27.91 -38.52
CA THR A 884 -16.80 -27.76 -37.38
C THR A 884 -15.55 -28.60 -37.57
N ALA A 885 -15.70 -29.89 -37.83
CA ALA A 885 -14.59 -30.83 -38.04
C ALA A 885 -13.68 -30.39 -39.22
N VAL A 886 -14.26 -29.85 -40.27
CA VAL A 886 -13.51 -29.33 -41.41
C VAL A 886 -12.73 -28.06 -41.04
N VAL A 887 -13.35 -27.12 -40.35
CA VAL A 887 -12.71 -25.87 -39.91
C VAL A 887 -11.55 -26.18 -38.95
N GLU A 888 -11.75 -27.03 -37.95
CA GLU A 888 -10.70 -27.46 -37.01
C GLU A 888 -9.51 -28.06 -37.72
N LYS A 889 -9.77 -28.99 -38.66
CA LYS A 889 -8.71 -29.63 -39.41
C LYS A 889 -7.92 -28.67 -40.29
N LEU A 890 -8.59 -27.73 -40.96
CA LEU A 890 -7.91 -26.74 -41.80
C LEU A 890 -7.11 -25.76 -40.96
N THR A 891 -7.66 -25.34 -39.82
CA THR A 891 -6.95 -24.49 -38.84
C THR A 891 -5.69 -25.18 -38.32
N ALA A 892 -5.78 -26.45 -37.91
CA ALA A 892 -4.63 -27.27 -37.49
C ALA A 892 -3.56 -27.46 -38.59
N LEU A 893 -3.92 -27.31 -39.84
CA LEU A 893 -2.98 -27.32 -40.98
C LEU A 893 -2.44 -25.92 -41.32
N GLY A 894 -2.77 -24.89 -40.53
CA GLY A 894 -2.29 -23.52 -40.69
C GLY A 894 -3.01 -22.73 -41.79
N TYR A 895 -4.28 -23.04 -42.08
CA TYR A 895 -5.13 -22.21 -42.93
C TYR A 895 -5.93 -21.19 -42.11
N THR A 896 -6.19 -20.04 -42.71
CA THR A 896 -7.00 -18.95 -42.16
C THR A 896 -8.13 -18.56 -43.10
N ASP A 897 -9.05 -17.66 -42.70
CA ASP A 897 -10.19 -17.22 -43.51
C ASP A 897 -10.92 -18.41 -44.17
N ILE A 898 -11.30 -19.37 -43.34
CA ILE A 898 -11.91 -20.63 -43.79
C ILE A 898 -13.41 -20.41 -44.00
N ASP A 899 -13.88 -20.60 -45.21
CA ASP A 899 -15.29 -20.53 -45.58
C ASP A 899 -15.79 -21.93 -45.97
N VAL A 900 -16.77 -22.41 -45.22
CA VAL A 900 -17.36 -23.75 -45.39
C VAL A 900 -18.85 -23.60 -45.77
N PRO A 901 -19.20 -23.45 -47.03
CA PRO A 901 -20.60 -23.29 -47.42
C PRO A 901 -21.44 -24.53 -47.10
N ALA A 902 -22.53 -24.32 -46.40
CA ALA A 902 -23.44 -25.37 -45.96
C ALA A 902 -24.89 -25.09 -46.37
N SER A 903 -25.70 -26.13 -46.50
CA SER A 903 -27.16 -26.05 -46.72
C SER A 903 -27.83 -27.13 -45.86
N GLU A 904 -29.18 -27.09 -45.75
CA GLU A 904 -29.93 -28.15 -45.03
C GLU A 904 -29.66 -29.57 -45.56
N ALA A 905 -29.05 -29.71 -46.76
CA ALA A 905 -28.73 -31.02 -47.34
C ALA A 905 -27.29 -31.50 -47.08
N GLY A 906 -26.45 -30.72 -46.38
CA GLY A 906 -25.06 -31.01 -46.10
C GLY A 906 -24.07 -29.92 -46.56
N LEU A 907 -22.76 -30.15 -46.36
CA LEU A 907 -21.72 -29.27 -46.86
C LEU A 907 -21.66 -29.29 -48.37
N SER A 908 -21.29 -28.18 -48.97
CA SER A 908 -21.12 -28.08 -50.43
C SER A 908 -19.96 -28.96 -50.88
N ALA A 909 -20.21 -29.82 -51.86
CA ALA A 909 -19.18 -30.68 -52.46
C ALA A 909 -18.01 -29.91 -53.11
N ASP A 910 -18.29 -28.66 -53.52
CA ASP A 910 -17.34 -27.74 -54.13
C ASP A 910 -17.50 -26.38 -53.47
N GLY A 911 -16.42 -25.70 -53.16
CA GLY A 911 -16.52 -24.29 -52.71
C GLY A 911 -15.99 -24.00 -51.30
N ILE A 912 -15.50 -25.02 -50.56
CA ILE A 912 -14.77 -24.72 -49.31
C ILE A 912 -13.49 -23.97 -49.65
N THR A 913 -13.31 -22.82 -49.09
CA THR A 913 -12.11 -22.01 -49.34
C THR A 913 -11.40 -21.66 -48.04
N ALA A 914 -10.07 -21.58 -48.10
CA ALA A 914 -9.25 -21.16 -46.96
C ALA A 914 -7.96 -20.51 -47.45
N LYS A 915 -7.36 -19.64 -46.67
CA LYS A 915 -6.12 -18.95 -47.00
C LYS A 915 -4.93 -19.58 -46.25
N LYS A 916 -3.77 -19.59 -46.90
CA LYS A 916 -2.49 -19.87 -46.24
C LYS A 916 -1.51 -18.78 -46.72
N GLY A 917 -1.22 -17.82 -45.83
CA GLY A 917 -0.60 -16.56 -46.20
C GLY A 917 -1.49 -15.76 -47.16
N VAL A 918 -0.95 -15.29 -48.29
CA VAL A 918 -1.70 -14.50 -49.29
C VAL A 918 -2.41 -15.35 -50.36
N ILE A 919 -2.32 -16.68 -50.27
CA ILE A 919 -2.87 -17.60 -51.30
C ILE A 919 -4.18 -18.21 -50.82
N THR A 920 -5.24 -18.07 -51.61
CA THR A 920 -6.52 -18.73 -51.35
C THR A 920 -6.54 -20.11 -52.01
N TYR A 921 -6.90 -21.13 -51.26
CA TYR A 921 -7.08 -22.51 -51.71
C TYR A 921 -8.57 -22.83 -51.74
N THR A 922 -8.96 -23.65 -52.73
CA THR A 922 -10.32 -24.17 -52.82
C THR A 922 -10.26 -25.70 -52.73
N PHE A 923 -11.14 -26.26 -51.91
CA PHE A 923 -11.17 -27.70 -51.64
C PHE A 923 -12.48 -28.30 -52.12
N THR A 924 -12.42 -29.54 -52.54
CA THR A 924 -13.61 -30.39 -52.74
C THR A 924 -13.88 -31.18 -51.45
N TYR A 925 -15.15 -31.41 -51.13
CA TYR A 925 -15.58 -32.11 -49.92
C TYR A 925 -16.27 -33.43 -50.24
N GLU A 926 -16.04 -34.45 -49.44
CA GLU A 926 -16.70 -35.78 -49.53
C GLU A 926 -16.97 -36.33 -48.13
N LEU A 927 -18.21 -36.69 -47.83
CA LEU A 927 -18.62 -37.40 -46.62
C LEU A 927 -18.65 -38.91 -46.88
N LYS A 928 -18.00 -39.70 -46.01
CA LYS A 928 -17.97 -41.18 -46.09
C LYS A 928 -18.29 -41.84 -44.77
N ALA A 929 -19.08 -42.89 -44.77
CA ALA A 929 -19.10 -43.82 -43.64
C ALA A 929 -17.80 -44.69 -43.68
N ALA A 930 -17.23 -44.96 -42.50
CA ALA A 930 -16.12 -45.90 -42.39
C ALA A 930 -16.66 -47.33 -42.70
N GLU A 931 -15.92 -48.06 -43.52
CA GLU A 931 -16.27 -49.46 -43.89
C GLU A 931 -16.14 -50.40 -42.68
#